data_9c1273f2d37697219544776f34832e3d
#
_entry.id   9c1273f2d37697219544776f34832e3d
#
_cell.length_a   1.000
_cell.length_b   1.000
_cell.length_c   1.000
_cell.angle_alpha   90.00
_cell.angle_beta   90.00
_cell.angle_gamma   90.00
#
_symmetry.space_group_name_H-M   'P 1'
#
loop_
_entity.id
_entity.type
_entity.pdbx_description
1 polymer ?
#
loop_
_entity_poly.entity_id
_entity_poly.type
_entity_poly.pdbx_seq_one_letter_code
_entity_poly.pdbx_strand_id
1 'polypeptide(L)'
;MQNSMLDINKIQKWKDALAEAADLAGWDSHSRSYRDDTELIQRIVKDVLQKLIYHYPPNDFKGLVGIQEKSAPLESLLREARSVGIWGIGGIGKTTIARYIFDKYSHGFEGSCFLENIRERSGDHVQGLHDLRDQLYSVLLNEKVRQSSTAKSTFVECRIRRQSNFIVLDDVSSSKQLKYLVGELESYGPGSKIIITTRDKSVLQNRRVEKIHEVEGLDFPTSLTLFSLNAFNEDSPEVGYKELSRKAVNYCKGVPLALVVLGSFLHSKTEAEWESALNKIEKIPNEEIQTVLRLSYDELDYEEQQIFLDIACFLKGELKENIVSLLDSCSLYPVIGMRSLLDKALITISNDSVGMHDLIQQMGWEIVRQESIENPEDRSRLWDLDDTCDVLKNNKGTGAIQGMKLDTYQIRQNLSLSVDTFKKMPNLKYLKFFISIREHGKLSGLQLPEELESFSEKLRHLEWHAYPLPSLPSNFCPEKLVTLQMPNGQFRRLWNKMQDLVNLKDVNLAGCQELVELPDLSKAKNLRNVDLFGCRSLSNIHPSILSCSTLERLDLTGCSKLETLESQTHFKSLWHLNVSGCKSLAKFSVSSEEVEVLDLMMGVKVLHPSIGRFSKARILHVDGHRLENLPKELSCLKSLETLSLHRCSRVSSKENLHLVFNGLQSLRELYFMDCHYLFELPDNINQLSSLQKLALDGSYVVRLPETIKHLSALETLSLKGCRRLQSLPELPSSIIRLEADNCTLLPIASSSLTNFRPKEDGRSDDSFHNCVNFHVQKHTDSFHQYLRDLAHRYELRRIKRRGGGGRRTMFADINFRIFYQDHRIPKWFTYQTKGASITFELDQPYDLCSSFVLCVVIAPCWPSPIKYGLILQYQCHLEDSDMNKYSTSKILLDDVPAERDFDHIYMSFDRGGIIEAIKAYKLKYGSQSESYKGNLKVTIEFYFYCCTFQWSQDHDWLIRECAVYPLVAPDSQLKQVELKLELGMENKRPRGILEMEHTEGGVGVGSSSDRGPLPSTKKFKELC
;
A
#
# COMPACT_ATOMS: atom_id res chain seq x y z
N MET A 1 22.45 51.84 -49.59
CA MET A 1 23.63 51.19 -48.94
C MET A 1 23.31 50.54 -47.60
N GLN A 2 22.22 50.83 -46.90
CA GLN A 2 21.88 50.19 -45.62
C GLN A 2 21.29 48.76 -45.74
N ASN A 3 20.68 48.41 -46.87
CA ASN A 3 20.13 47.05 -47.04
C ASN A 3 21.15 45.96 -47.39
N SER A 4 22.31 46.35 -47.94
CA SER A 4 23.39 45.41 -48.30
C SER A 4 24.25 44.94 -47.06
N MET A 5 24.35 45.79 -46.03
CA MET A 5 25.10 45.44 -44.80
C MET A 5 24.30 44.49 -43.88
N LEU A 6 22.98 44.57 -43.90
CA LEU A 6 22.11 43.67 -43.15
C LEU A 6 22.12 42.23 -43.70
N ASP A 7 22.27 42.10 -45.02
CA ASP A 7 22.38 40.77 -45.66
C ASP A 7 23.74 40.10 -45.42
N ILE A 8 24.82 40.88 -45.41
CA ILE A 8 26.16 40.31 -45.15
C ILE A 8 26.27 39.80 -43.74
N ASN A 9 25.76 40.50 -42.75
CA ASN A 9 25.75 40.06 -41.36
C ASN A 9 24.85 38.82 -41.13
N LYS A 10 23.76 38.74 -41.88
CA LYS A 10 22.89 37.54 -41.89
C LYS A 10 23.65 36.36 -42.52
N ILE A 11 24.28 36.56 -43.65
CA ILE A 11 25.05 35.52 -44.36
C ILE A 11 26.20 35.02 -43.49
N GLN A 12 26.90 35.91 -42.76
CA GLN A 12 27.97 35.53 -41.86
C GLN A 12 27.43 34.68 -40.67
N LYS A 13 26.35 35.12 -40.05
CA LYS A 13 25.67 34.31 -39.00
C LYS A 13 25.23 32.92 -39.47
N TRP A 14 24.75 32.84 -40.71
CA TRP A 14 24.42 31.55 -41.31
C TRP A 14 25.66 30.69 -41.60
N LYS A 15 26.77 31.27 -42.02
CA LYS A 15 28.05 30.58 -42.23
C LYS A 15 28.63 30.08 -40.91
N ASP A 16 28.60 30.89 -39.85
CA ASP A 16 29.08 30.53 -38.52
C ASP A 16 28.23 29.43 -37.93
N ALA A 17 26.90 29.49 -38.04
CA ALA A 17 25.99 28.45 -37.59
C ALA A 17 26.15 27.14 -38.39
N LEU A 18 26.42 27.19 -39.69
CA LEU A 18 26.70 26.02 -40.52
C LEU A 18 28.06 25.39 -40.22
N ALA A 19 29.07 26.21 -39.90
CA ALA A 19 30.38 25.75 -39.49
C ALA A 19 30.32 25.03 -38.09
N GLU A 20 29.59 25.63 -37.15
CA GLU A 20 29.33 25.03 -35.84
C GLU A 20 28.52 23.74 -35.93
N ALA A 21 27.55 23.67 -36.83
CA ALA A 21 26.77 22.45 -37.12
C ALA A 21 27.63 21.36 -37.81
N ALA A 22 28.56 21.73 -38.67
CA ALA A 22 29.51 20.80 -39.31
C ALA A 22 30.52 20.20 -38.33
N ASP A 23 30.97 20.99 -37.35
CA ASP A 23 31.90 20.52 -36.30
C ASP A 23 31.20 19.61 -35.27
N LEU A 24 29.90 19.80 -35.06
CA LEU A 24 29.11 18.98 -34.13
C LEU A 24 28.56 17.67 -34.71
N ALA A 25 28.39 17.57 -36.04
CA ALA A 25 27.54 16.52 -36.59
C ALA A 25 28.25 15.28 -37.08
N GLY A 26 29.53 15.30 -37.41
CA GLY A 26 30.28 14.08 -37.85
C GLY A 26 29.62 13.32 -39.01
N TRP A 27 28.86 14.01 -39.90
CA TRP A 27 28.22 13.40 -41.05
C TRP A 27 29.25 13.15 -42.16
N ASP A 28 29.55 11.88 -42.44
CA ASP A 28 30.46 11.47 -43.50
C ASP A 28 29.70 11.15 -44.80
N SER A 29 29.82 12.03 -45.79
CA SER A 29 29.22 11.83 -47.10
C SER A 29 29.81 10.66 -47.90
N HIS A 30 30.94 10.13 -47.46
CA HIS A 30 31.63 8.98 -48.10
C HIS A 30 31.29 7.64 -47.42
N SER A 31 30.47 7.68 -46.39
CA SER A 31 29.99 6.46 -45.70
C SER A 31 29.11 5.62 -46.63
N ARG A 32 29.48 4.36 -46.84
CA ARG A 32 28.67 3.37 -47.59
C ARG A 32 27.30 3.05 -46.96
N SER A 33 26.92 3.78 -45.91
CA SER A 33 25.63 3.61 -45.17
C SER A 33 24.44 4.28 -45.85
N TYR A 34 24.68 5.15 -46.86
CA TYR A 34 23.59 5.88 -47.57
C TYR A 34 23.48 5.41 -48.99
N ARG A 35 22.26 5.24 -49.51
CA ARG A 35 22.00 4.78 -50.87
C ARG A 35 22.23 5.85 -51.93
N ASP A 36 22.01 7.09 -51.55
CA ASP A 36 22.21 8.28 -52.42
C ASP A 36 22.25 9.55 -51.54
N ASP A 37 22.63 10.68 -52.16
CA ASP A 37 22.69 11.99 -51.52
C ASP A 37 21.32 12.46 -50.99
N THR A 38 20.23 12.01 -51.57
CA THR A 38 18.87 12.33 -51.16
C THR A 38 18.56 11.77 -49.77
N GLU A 39 18.99 10.53 -49.49
CA GLU A 39 18.83 9.90 -48.20
C GLU A 39 19.67 10.56 -47.12
N LEU A 40 20.88 10.97 -47.42
CA LEU A 40 21.78 11.75 -46.54
C LEU A 40 21.15 13.09 -46.18
N ILE A 41 20.65 13.86 -47.19
CA ILE A 41 20.01 15.16 -46.97
C ILE A 41 18.76 15.00 -46.11
N GLN A 42 17.93 14.02 -46.37
CA GLN A 42 16.73 13.75 -45.54
C GLN A 42 17.08 13.44 -44.06
N ARG A 43 18.15 12.71 -43.83
CA ARG A 43 18.62 12.42 -42.46
C ARG A 43 19.18 13.67 -41.78
N ILE A 44 19.97 14.46 -42.45
CA ILE A 44 20.49 15.73 -41.93
C ILE A 44 19.35 16.68 -41.59
N VAL A 45 18.38 16.85 -42.49
CA VAL A 45 17.19 17.68 -42.28
C VAL A 45 16.40 17.17 -41.06
N LYS A 46 16.22 15.86 -40.96
CA LYS A 46 15.53 15.25 -39.84
C LYS A 46 16.27 15.47 -38.49
N ASP A 47 17.58 15.32 -38.43
CA ASP A 47 18.38 15.54 -37.21
C ASP A 47 18.40 17.01 -36.80
N VAL A 48 18.54 17.92 -37.76
CA VAL A 48 18.48 19.37 -37.53
C VAL A 48 17.12 19.78 -37.02
N LEU A 49 16.04 19.27 -37.61
CA LEU A 49 14.67 19.57 -37.18
C LEU A 49 14.43 18.99 -35.75
N GLN A 50 14.89 17.79 -35.45
CA GLN A 50 14.80 17.22 -34.09
C GLN A 50 15.53 18.08 -33.06
N LYS A 51 16.74 18.56 -33.37
CA LYS A 51 17.51 19.42 -32.48
C LYS A 51 16.89 20.81 -32.31
N LEU A 52 16.36 21.39 -33.38
CA LEU A 52 15.62 22.68 -33.33
C LEU A 52 14.36 22.59 -32.46
N ILE A 53 13.60 21.50 -32.58
CA ILE A 53 12.38 21.29 -31.81
C ILE A 53 12.72 21.04 -30.33
N TYR A 54 13.83 20.33 -30.04
CA TYR A 54 14.27 20.12 -28.67
C TYR A 54 14.65 21.44 -27.96
N HIS A 55 15.19 22.42 -28.70
CA HIS A 55 15.59 23.73 -28.17
C HIS A 55 14.47 24.78 -28.19
N TYR A 56 13.46 24.61 -29.03
CA TYR A 56 12.31 25.50 -29.15
C TYR A 56 11.00 24.69 -29.10
N PRO A 57 10.57 24.27 -27.88
CA PRO A 57 9.25 23.70 -27.76
C PRO A 57 8.21 24.72 -28.27
N PRO A 58 7.16 24.26 -28.97
CA PRO A 58 6.10 25.13 -29.45
C PRO A 58 5.60 26.04 -28.33
N ASN A 59 5.43 27.34 -28.64
CA ASN A 59 5.07 28.35 -27.64
C ASN A 59 3.74 28.08 -26.91
N ASP A 60 2.90 27.22 -27.45
CA ASP A 60 1.59 26.85 -26.90
C ASP A 60 1.65 26.00 -25.59
N PHE A 61 2.84 25.49 -25.22
CA PHE A 61 3.01 24.70 -23.99
C PHE A 61 3.61 25.47 -22.81
N LYS A 62 3.88 26.79 -23.01
CA LYS A 62 4.25 27.68 -21.91
C LYS A 62 3.02 27.87 -21.01
N GLY A 63 2.97 27.14 -19.90
CA GLY A 63 1.86 27.20 -18.93
C GLY A 63 1.20 25.86 -18.64
N LEU A 64 1.57 24.76 -19.35
CA LEU A 64 1.11 23.42 -18.99
C LEU A 64 1.92 22.87 -17.80
N VAL A 65 1.35 23.09 -16.63
CA VAL A 65 1.98 22.66 -15.36
C VAL A 65 1.97 21.12 -15.25
N GLY A 66 3.13 20.52 -14.95
CA GLY A 66 3.27 19.06 -14.71
C GLY A 66 3.18 18.17 -15.96
N ILE A 67 3.11 18.76 -17.18
CA ILE A 67 2.93 17.97 -18.42
C ILE A 67 4.12 17.03 -18.70
N GLN A 68 5.34 17.44 -18.39
CA GLN A 68 6.54 16.63 -18.63
C GLN A 68 6.55 15.37 -17.78
N GLU A 69 6.19 15.49 -16.51
CA GLU A 69 6.11 14.38 -15.57
C GLU A 69 5.00 13.38 -15.96
N LYS A 70 3.85 13.90 -16.37
CA LYS A 70 2.70 13.10 -16.81
C LYS A 70 2.90 12.45 -18.19
N SER A 71 3.71 13.02 -19.07
CA SER A 71 4.02 12.44 -20.38
C SER A 71 5.14 11.39 -20.35
N ALA A 72 6.06 11.46 -19.40
CA ALA A 72 7.24 10.59 -19.34
C ALA A 72 6.91 9.07 -19.34
N PRO A 73 5.91 8.55 -18.59
CA PRO A 73 5.53 7.15 -18.67
C PRO A 73 5.04 6.74 -20.07
N LEU A 74 4.26 7.61 -20.75
CA LEU A 74 3.76 7.37 -22.09
C LEU A 74 4.87 7.38 -23.13
N GLU A 75 5.85 8.26 -22.99
CA GLU A 75 7.03 8.27 -23.85
C GLU A 75 7.82 6.96 -23.76
N SER A 76 7.91 6.38 -22.56
CA SER A 76 8.51 5.07 -22.38
C SER A 76 7.71 3.96 -23.07
N LEU A 77 6.39 3.95 -22.89
CA LEU A 77 5.52 2.97 -23.55
C LEU A 77 5.53 3.07 -25.09
N LEU A 78 5.60 4.28 -25.64
CA LEU A 78 5.71 4.51 -27.09
C LEU A 78 7.02 3.99 -27.69
N ARG A 79 8.10 3.88 -26.91
CA ARG A 79 9.34 3.24 -27.38
C ARG A 79 9.17 1.73 -27.54
N GLU A 80 8.39 1.12 -26.68
CA GLU A 80 8.22 -0.35 -26.60
C GLU A 80 7.08 -0.85 -27.49
N ALA A 81 5.98 -0.09 -27.64
CA ALA A 81 4.76 -0.51 -28.28
C ALA A 81 4.42 0.31 -29.52
N ARG A 82 3.67 -0.27 -30.46
CA ARG A 82 3.13 0.42 -31.65
C ARG A 82 1.84 1.16 -31.34
N SER A 83 1.01 0.61 -30.46
CA SER A 83 -0.24 1.22 -30.04
C SER A 83 -0.29 1.42 -28.54
N VAL A 84 -0.63 2.65 -28.13
CA VAL A 84 -0.75 3.03 -26.73
C VAL A 84 -2.11 3.68 -26.51
N GLY A 85 -2.88 3.14 -25.58
CA GLY A 85 -4.14 3.67 -25.12
C GLY A 85 -3.95 4.56 -23.89
N ILE A 86 -4.52 5.73 -23.91
CA ILE A 86 -4.57 6.67 -22.78
C ILE A 86 -5.99 6.67 -22.24
N TRP A 87 -6.16 6.24 -21.00
CA TRP A 87 -7.45 6.05 -20.37
C TRP A 87 -7.58 6.82 -19.05
N GLY A 88 -8.79 7.22 -18.68
CA GLY A 88 -9.09 7.88 -17.40
C GLY A 88 -10.34 8.74 -17.47
N ILE A 89 -10.71 9.34 -16.35
CA ILE A 89 -11.93 10.16 -16.22
C ILE A 89 -11.94 11.38 -17.13
N GLY A 90 -13.12 11.96 -17.33
CA GLY A 90 -13.29 13.25 -18.04
C GLY A 90 -12.50 14.37 -17.35
N GLY A 91 -11.86 15.23 -18.14
CA GLY A 91 -11.11 16.38 -17.60
C GLY A 91 -9.75 16.10 -16.99
N ILE A 92 -9.26 14.83 -16.99
CA ILE A 92 -7.97 14.44 -16.38
C ILE A 92 -6.74 14.84 -17.22
N GLY A 93 -6.94 15.37 -18.43
CA GLY A 93 -5.84 15.84 -19.28
C GLY A 93 -5.38 14.88 -20.37
N LYS A 94 -6.13 13.82 -20.70
CA LYS A 94 -5.77 12.84 -21.76
C LYS A 94 -5.42 13.47 -23.09
N THR A 95 -6.31 14.34 -23.59
CA THR A 95 -6.12 15.08 -24.86
C THR A 95 -4.89 15.96 -24.80
N THR A 96 -4.66 16.66 -23.69
CA THR A 96 -3.51 17.56 -23.49
C THR A 96 -2.19 16.78 -23.54
N ILE A 97 -2.13 15.64 -22.87
CA ILE A 97 -0.95 14.76 -22.87
C ILE A 97 -0.72 14.19 -24.28
N ALA A 98 -1.77 13.72 -24.94
CA ALA A 98 -1.68 13.19 -26.30
C ALA A 98 -1.23 14.27 -27.29
N ARG A 99 -1.72 15.50 -27.15
CA ARG A 99 -1.32 16.66 -27.95
C ARG A 99 0.15 17.00 -27.74
N TYR A 100 0.58 17.11 -26.48
CA TYR A 100 1.98 17.36 -26.14
C TYR A 100 2.93 16.33 -26.78
N ILE A 101 2.59 15.06 -26.71
CA ILE A 101 3.38 13.97 -27.30
C ILE A 101 3.35 14.05 -28.83
N PHE A 102 2.18 14.36 -29.41
CA PHE A 102 2.04 14.50 -30.85
C PHE A 102 2.94 15.62 -31.37
N ASP A 103 2.88 16.81 -30.78
CA ASP A 103 3.69 17.95 -31.22
C ASP A 103 5.20 17.70 -31.04
N LYS A 104 5.57 16.94 -29.99
CA LYS A 104 6.96 16.59 -29.74
C LYS A 104 7.54 15.60 -30.75
N TYR A 105 6.73 14.62 -31.23
CA TYR A 105 7.23 13.48 -32.00
C TYR A 105 6.74 13.41 -33.45
N SER A 106 5.69 14.15 -33.84
CA SER A 106 5.06 14.06 -35.15
C SER A 106 5.99 14.25 -36.34
N HIS A 107 6.98 15.14 -36.19
CA HIS A 107 7.96 15.48 -37.24
C HIS A 107 8.93 14.31 -37.58
N GLY A 108 8.95 13.27 -36.75
CA GLY A 108 9.79 12.09 -36.99
C GLY A 108 9.17 11.05 -37.92
N PHE A 109 7.95 11.27 -38.39
CA PHE A 109 7.18 10.32 -39.21
C PHE A 109 6.91 10.84 -40.59
N GLU A 110 6.69 9.94 -41.57
CA GLU A 110 6.36 10.29 -42.96
C GLU A 110 4.94 10.87 -43.07
N GLY A 111 4.01 10.35 -42.23
CA GLY A 111 2.66 10.86 -42.10
C GLY A 111 2.27 11.05 -40.65
N SER A 112 1.70 12.19 -40.30
CA SER A 112 1.26 12.45 -38.90
C SER A 112 -0.12 13.06 -38.89
N CYS A 113 -1.03 12.51 -38.07
CA CYS A 113 -2.41 13.00 -37.98
C CYS A 113 -2.93 12.95 -36.56
N PHE A 114 -3.49 14.07 -36.10
CA PHE A 114 -4.25 14.17 -34.87
C PHE A 114 -5.73 14.36 -35.19
N LEU A 115 -6.56 13.36 -34.89
CA LEU A 115 -8.03 13.45 -35.01
C LEU A 115 -8.64 13.78 -33.67
N GLU A 116 -9.17 14.99 -33.55
CA GLU A 116 -9.77 15.49 -32.29
C GLU A 116 -11.26 15.14 -32.21
N ASN A 117 -11.73 14.93 -30.97
CA ASN A 117 -13.15 14.82 -30.62
C ASN A 117 -13.92 13.83 -31.47
N ILE A 118 -13.38 12.61 -31.64
CA ILE A 118 -13.98 11.56 -32.49
C ILE A 118 -15.39 11.21 -32.01
N ARG A 119 -15.64 11.16 -30.73
CA ARG A 119 -16.96 10.92 -30.14
C ARG A 119 -18.01 11.88 -30.70
N GLU A 120 -17.77 13.16 -30.57
CA GLU A 120 -18.71 14.21 -30.96
C GLU A 120 -18.87 14.28 -32.47
N ARG A 121 -17.76 14.25 -33.22
CA ARG A 121 -17.72 14.38 -34.68
C ARG A 121 -18.24 13.16 -35.43
N SER A 122 -18.20 11.99 -34.88
CA SER A 122 -18.77 10.79 -35.49
C SER A 122 -20.31 10.78 -35.44
N GLY A 123 -20.90 11.35 -34.35
CA GLY A 123 -22.33 11.33 -34.12
C GLY A 123 -22.95 9.94 -34.25
N ASP A 124 -24.27 9.87 -34.36
CA ASP A 124 -24.99 8.60 -34.61
C ASP A 124 -25.03 8.21 -36.09
N HIS A 125 -24.40 9.00 -36.97
CA HIS A 125 -24.46 8.80 -38.40
C HIS A 125 -23.16 8.20 -38.98
N VAL A 126 -23.34 7.23 -39.88
CA VAL A 126 -22.23 6.60 -40.64
C VAL A 126 -21.40 7.62 -41.41
N GLN A 127 -22.00 8.76 -41.81
CA GLN A 127 -21.36 9.83 -42.56
C GLN A 127 -20.22 10.50 -41.75
N GLY A 128 -20.40 10.78 -40.49
CA GLY A 128 -19.35 11.39 -39.65
C GLY A 128 -18.07 10.56 -39.56
N LEU A 129 -18.21 9.22 -39.49
CA LEU A 129 -17.06 8.31 -39.52
C LEU A 129 -16.36 8.29 -40.90
N HIS A 130 -17.14 8.43 -42.01
CA HIS A 130 -16.57 8.56 -43.37
C HIS A 130 -15.73 9.83 -43.48
N ASP A 131 -16.26 10.95 -43.03
CA ASP A 131 -15.58 12.26 -43.12
C ASP A 131 -14.28 12.27 -42.28
N LEU A 132 -14.30 11.66 -41.06
CA LEU A 132 -13.12 11.49 -40.23
C LEU A 132 -12.06 10.61 -40.90
N ARG A 133 -12.45 9.51 -41.55
CA ARG A 133 -11.52 8.62 -42.24
C ARG A 133 -10.94 9.30 -43.51
N ASP A 134 -11.74 10.03 -44.26
CA ASP A 134 -11.26 10.79 -45.41
C ASP A 134 -10.28 11.89 -44.97
N GLN A 135 -10.53 12.54 -43.84
CA GLN A 135 -9.60 13.49 -43.22
C GLN A 135 -8.29 12.83 -42.85
N LEU A 136 -8.37 11.69 -42.11
CA LEU A 136 -7.20 10.90 -41.69
C LEU A 136 -6.30 10.56 -42.88
N TYR A 137 -6.90 9.99 -43.91
CA TYR A 137 -6.17 9.58 -45.11
C TYR A 137 -5.62 10.78 -45.91
N SER A 138 -6.39 11.86 -46.01
CA SER A 138 -5.94 13.08 -46.72
C SER A 138 -4.72 13.70 -46.01
N VAL A 139 -4.72 13.74 -44.69
CA VAL A 139 -3.61 14.30 -43.91
C VAL A 139 -2.37 13.40 -43.99
N LEU A 140 -2.54 12.06 -43.80
CA LEU A 140 -1.42 11.13 -43.86
C LEU A 140 -0.72 11.09 -45.23
N LEU A 141 -1.48 11.25 -46.34
CA LEU A 141 -0.92 11.19 -47.68
C LEU A 141 -0.61 12.59 -48.27
N ASN A 142 -0.95 13.65 -47.56
CA ASN A 142 -0.87 15.03 -48.04
C ASN A 142 -1.58 15.26 -49.37
N GLU A 143 -2.71 14.57 -49.59
CA GLU A 143 -3.51 14.58 -50.80
C GLU A 143 -5.01 14.62 -50.48
N LYS A 144 -5.86 15.29 -51.29
CA LYS A 144 -7.31 15.22 -51.08
C LYS A 144 -7.85 13.82 -51.44
N VAL A 145 -8.19 13.05 -50.44
CA VAL A 145 -8.80 11.72 -50.62
C VAL A 145 -10.29 11.85 -50.39
N ARG A 146 -11.10 11.59 -51.46
CA ARG A 146 -12.55 11.38 -51.37
C ARG A 146 -12.86 9.97 -51.86
N GLN A 147 -13.36 9.13 -50.98
CA GLN A 147 -13.66 7.74 -51.35
C GLN A 147 -15.05 7.65 -52.03
N SER A 148 -15.05 7.63 -53.33
CA SER A 148 -16.28 7.40 -54.11
C SER A 148 -16.36 5.97 -54.69
N SER A 149 -15.35 5.12 -54.48
CA SER A 149 -15.37 3.71 -54.96
C SER A 149 -14.47 2.80 -54.16
N THR A 150 -14.86 1.53 -53.96
CA THR A 150 -14.17 0.48 -53.21
C THR A 150 -12.73 0.21 -53.68
N ALA A 151 -12.47 0.30 -54.99
CA ALA A 151 -11.14 0.04 -55.57
C ALA A 151 -10.10 1.11 -55.22
N LYS A 152 -10.52 2.38 -55.07
CA LYS A 152 -9.65 3.48 -54.63
C LYS A 152 -9.29 3.34 -53.13
N SER A 153 -10.21 2.84 -52.32
CA SER A 153 -10.00 2.61 -50.88
C SER A 153 -8.82 1.67 -50.63
N THR A 154 -8.76 0.53 -51.29
CA THR A 154 -7.70 -0.48 -51.10
C THR A 154 -6.32 0.06 -51.51
N PHE A 155 -6.21 0.86 -52.53
CA PHE A 155 -4.94 1.46 -52.95
C PHE A 155 -4.41 2.49 -51.93
N VAL A 156 -5.30 3.34 -51.44
CA VAL A 156 -5.00 4.35 -50.42
C VAL A 156 -4.53 3.68 -49.12
N GLU A 157 -5.24 2.65 -48.66
CA GLU A 157 -4.87 1.87 -47.50
C GLU A 157 -3.50 1.18 -47.67
N CYS A 158 -3.21 0.62 -48.83
CA CYS A 158 -1.91 0.02 -49.16
C CYS A 158 -0.75 1.03 -49.07
N ARG A 159 -0.97 2.28 -49.47
CA ARG A 159 0.06 3.34 -49.34
C ARG A 159 0.30 3.70 -47.89
N ILE A 160 -0.74 3.96 -47.11
CA ILE A 160 -0.66 4.28 -45.69
C ILE A 160 0.03 3.18 -44.88
N ARG A 161 -0.28 1.92 -45.21
CA ARG A 161 0.35 0.74 -44.54
C ARG A 161 1.84 0.59 -44.81
N ARG A 162 2.38 1.23 -45.83
CA ARG A 162 3.82 1.21 -46.19
C ARG A 162 4.63 2.34 -45.56
N GLN A 163 3.94 3.40 -45.10
CA GLN A 163 4.56 4.57 -44.48
C GLN A 163 4.73 4.38 -42.98
N SER A 164 5.71 5.10 -42.43
CA SER A 164 5.84 5.29 -40.98
C SER A 164 4.90 6.41 -40.53
N ASN A 165 3.83 6.06 -39.85
CA ASN A 165 2.77 6.99 -39.47
C ASN A 165 2.70 7.22 -37.96
N PHE A 166 2.42 8.48 -37.57
CA PHE A 166 2.08 8.82 -36.20
C PHE A 166 0.62 9.31 -36.13
N ILE A 167 -0.24 8.49 -35.54
CA ILE A 167 -1.68 8.74 -35.52
C ILE A 167 -2.13 8.93 -34.08
N VAL A 168 -2.86 10.01 -33.82
CA VAL A 168 -3.55 10.20 -32.54
C VAL A 168 -5.05 10.26 -32.80
N LEU A 169 -5.78 9.40 -32.12
CA LEU A 169 -7.23 9.30 -32.14
C LEU A 169 -7.75 9.76 -30.79
N ASP A 170 -8.34 10.95 -30.74
CA ASP A 170 -8.74 11.57 -29.47
C ASP A 170 -10.23 11.39 -29.18
N ASP A 171 -10.55 11.07 -27.92
CA ASP A 171 -11.89 10.83 -27.36
C ASP A 171 -12.70 9.78 -28.13
N VAL A 172 -12.11 8.60 -28.31
CA VAL A 172 -12.78 7.45 -28.92
C VAL A 172 -13.75 6.84 -27.90
N SER A 173 -15.05 6.68 -28.28
CA SER A 173 -16.10 6.15 -27.42
C SER A 173 -16.50 4.70 -27.71
N SER A 174 -16.14 4.16 -28.88
CA SER A 174 -16.50 2.78 -29.23
C SER A 174 -15.43 2.04 -30.04
N SER A 175 -15.36 0.73 -29.86
CA SER A 175 -14.48 -0.13 -30.67
C SER A 175 -14.86 -0.16 -32.16
N LYS A 176 -16.11 0.18 -32.50
CA LYS A 176 -16.57 0.35 -33.89
C LYS A 176 -15.90 1.54 -34.57
N GLN A 177 -15.83 2.71 -33.90
CA GLN A 177 -15.11 3.89 -34.39
C GLN A 177 -13.64 3.55 -34.67
N LEU A 178 -12.97 2.89 -33.72
CA LEU A 178 -11.57 2.51 -33.84
C LEU A 178 -11.34 1.54 -35.01
N LYS A 179 -12.20 0.53 -35.14
CA LYS A 179 -12.14 -0.42 -36.27
C LYS A 179 -12.34 0.30 -37.61
N TYR A 180 -13.26 1.24 -37.69
CA TYR A 180 -13.57 1.94 -38.92
C TYR A 180 -12.44 2.87 -39.37
N LEU A 181 -11.83 3.61 -38.44
CA LEU A 181 -10.81 4.62 -38.73
C LEU A 181 -9.45 4.00 -39.08
N VAL A 182 -8.98 3.06 -38.29
CA VAL A 182 -7.61 2.50 -38.41
C VAL A 182 -7.56 1.00 -38.74
N GLY A 183 -8.70 0.30 -38.81
CA GLY A 183 -8.74 -1.12 -39.10
C GLY A 183 -7.98 -1.98 -38.06
N GLU A 184 -7.12 -2.89 -38.52
CA GLU A 184 -6.25 -3.66 -37.65
C GLU A 184 -4.97 -2.86 -37.35
N LEU A 185 -4.69 -2.61 -36.08
CA LEU A 185 -3.56 -1.80 -35.62
C LEU A 185 -2.19 -2.35 -36.06
N GLU A 186 -2.12 -3.67 -36.23
CA GLU A 186 -0.90 -4.38 -36.63
C GLU A 186 -0.55 -4.20 -38.11
N SER A 187 -1.47 -3.70 -38.93
CA SER A 187 -1.32 -3.60 -40.39
C SER A 187 -0.62 -2.34 -40.87
N TYR A 188 -0.25 -1.40 -39.97
CA TYR A 188 0.52 -0.22 -40.32
C TYR A 188 2.00 -0.50 -40.50
N GLY A 189 2.68 0.31 -41.30
CA GLY A 189 4.09 0.17 -41.64
C GLY A 189 5.04 0.06 -40.43
N PRO A 190 6.22 -0.55 -40.61
CA PRO A 190 7.21 -0.61 -39.55
C PRO A 190 7.56 0.77 -39.00
N GLY A 191 7.58 0.90 -37.69
CA GLY A 191 7.86 2.20 -37.02
C GLY A 191 6.64 3.08 -36.79
N SER A 192 5.46 2.74 -37.32
CA SER A 192 4.23 3.50 -37.04
C SER A 192 3.87 3.44 -35.56
N LYS A 193 3.30 4.55 -35.05
CA LYS A 193 2.82 4.70 -33.68
C LYS A 193 1.39 5.21 -33.69
N ILE A 194 0.55 4.63 -32.84
CA ILE A 194 -0.85 5.00 -32.69
C ILE A 194 -1.14 5.28 -31.23
N ILE A 195 -1.63 6.48 -30.93
CA ILE A 195 -2.13 6.86 -29.61
C ILE A 195 -3.66 6.94 -29.69
N ILE A 196 -4.34 6.41 -28.70
CA ILE A 196 -5.80 6.42 -28.61
C ILE A 196 -6.15 6.95 -27.22
N THR A 197 -6.91 8.05 -27.17
CA THR A 197 -7.45 8.52 -25.90
C THR A 197 -8.92 8.09 -25.79
N THR A 198 -9.32 7.65 -24.61
CA THR A 198 -10.69 7.21 -24.35
C THR A 198 -11.06 7.38 -22.88
N ARG A 199 -12.35 7.42 -22.59
CA ARG A 199 -12.90 7.31 -21.22
C ARG A 199 -13.29 5.87 -20.87
N ASP A 200 -13.35 4.99 -21.87
CA ASP A 200 -13.78 3.60 -21.74
C ASP A 200 -12.62 2.63 -22.08
N LYS A 201 -12.09 1.99 -21.04
CA LYS A 201 -10.98 1.03 -21.15
C LYS A 201 -11.32 -0.16 -22.03
N SER A 202 -12.60 -0.57 -22.08
CA SER A 202 -13.07 -1.70 -22.88
C SER A 202 -12.82 -1.49 -24.37
N VAL A 203 -12.89 -0.25 -24.85
CA VAL A 203 -12.58 0.12 -26.26
C VAL A 203 -11.16 -0.30 -26.63
N LEU A 204 -10.20 -0.05 -25.74
CA LEU A 204 -8.78 -0.40 -25.92
C LEU A 204 -8.56 -1.91 -25.84
N GLN A 205 -9.18 -2.57 -24.87
CA GLN A 205 -9.07 -4.02 -24.65
C GLN A 205 -9.69 -4.82 -25.81
N ASN A 206 -10.88 -4.41 -26.28
CA ASN A 206 -11.58 -5.05 -27.38
C ASN A 206 -10.81 -4.96 -28.72
N ARG A 207 -9.93 -3.98 -28.85
CA ARG A 207 -9.08 -3.78 -30.05
C ARG A 207 -7.64 -4.24 -29.84
N ARG A 208 -7.34 -4.89 -28.69
CA ARG A 208 -6.00 -5.43 -28.36
C ARG A 208 -4.90 -4.38 -28.48
N VAL A 209 -5.16 -3.17 -27.99
CA VAL A 209 -4.13 -2.14 -27.88
C VAL A 209 -2.98 -2.68 -27.02
N GLU A 210 -1.74 -2.58 -27.48
CA GLU A 210 -0.59 -3.27 -26.89
C GLU A 210 -0.30 -2.82 -25.46
N LYS A 211 -0.40 -1.51 -25.21
CA LYS A 211 -0.18 -0.92 -23.86
C LYS A 211 -1.30 0.04 -23.54
N ILE A 212 -1.76 0.00 -22.30
CA ILE A 212 -2.80 0.89 -21.79
C ILE A 212 -2.23 1.63 -20.58
N HIS A 213 -2.30 2.96 -20.62
CA HIS A 213 -1.88 3.85 -19.56
C HIS A 213 -3.09 4.54 -18.94
N GLU A 214 -3.21 4.44 -17.60
CA GLU A 214 -4.19 5.19 -16.83
C GLU A 214 -3.59 6.53 -16.42
N VAL A 215 -4.31 7.63 -16.70
CA VAL A 215 -3.87 8.98 -16.31
C VAL A 215 -4.37 9.26 -14.91
N GLU A 216 -3.44 9.40 -13.98
CA GLU A 216 -3.71 9.82 -12.61
C GLU A 216 -3.81 11.34 -12.49
N GLY A 217 -4.53 11.82 -11.46
CA GLY A 217 -4.61 13.24 -11.13
C GLY A 217 -3.24 13.88 -10.85
N LEU A 218 -3.19 15.21 -10.91
CA LEU A 218 -2.01 15.97 -10.49
C LEU A 218 -1.81 15.84 -8.98
N ASP A 219 -0.56 15.84 -8.54
CA ASP A 219 -0.25 15.92 -7.13
C ASP A 219 -0.61 17.29 -6.55
N PHE A 220 -0.58 17.44 -5.24
CA PHE A 220 -1.02 18.68 -4.58
C PHE A 220 -0.18 19.90 -4.96
N PRO A 221 1.18 19.87 -4.98
CA PRO A 221 2.00 21.02 -5.39
C PRO A 221 1.68 21.47 -6.83
N THR A 222 1.66 20.54 -7.77
CA THR A 222 1.36 20.81 -9.18
C THR A 222 -0.07 21.32 -9.36
N SER A 223 -1.04 20.78 -8.62
CA SER A 223 -2.42 21.25 -8.60
C SER A 223 -2.54 22.67 -8.07
N LEU A 224 -1.80 23.01 -7.01
CA LEU A 224 -1.81 24.35 -6.44
C LEU A 224 -1.22 25.36 -7.42
N THR A 225 -0.15 25.04 -8.11
CA THR A 225 0.44 25.88 -9.16
C THR A 225 -0.53 26.09 -10.31
N LEU A 226 -1.14 25.02 -10.84
CA LEU A 226 -2.11 25.14 -11.95
C LEU A 226 -3.33 25.98 -11.54
N PHE A 227 -3.86 25.76 -10.35
CA PHE A 227 -4.97 26.54 -9.81
C PHE A 227 -4.58 28.02 -9.65
N SER A 228 -3.40 28.32 -9.08
CA SER A 228 -2.94 29.68 -8.82
C SER A 228 -2.69 30.46 -10.11
N LEU A 229 -2.16 29.85 -11.15
CA LEU A 229 -2.02 30.47 -12.47
C LEU A 229 -3.37 30.93 -13.03
N ASN A 230 -4.44 30.17 -12.78
CA ASN A 230 -5.79 30.54 -13.28
C ASN A 230 -6.52 31.51 -12.32
N ALA A 231 -6.22 31.48 -11.03
CA ALA A 231 -6.88 32.34 -10.03
C ALA A 231 -6.19 33.70 -9.86
N PHE A 232 -4.84 33.74 -9.94
CA PHE A 232 -4.03 34.92 -9.63
C PHE A 232 -3.11 35.36 -10.79
N ASN A 233 -3.00 34.58 -11.87
CA ASN A 233 -1.96 34.70 -12.91
C ASN A 233 -0.52 34.59 -12.36
N GLU A 234 -0.37 33.93 -11.21
CA GLU A 234 0.90 33.64 -10.54
C GLU A 234 0.98 32.16 -10.20
N ASP A 235 2.18 31.61 -10.00
CA ASP A 235 2.41 30.18 -9.69
C ASP A 235 2.10 29.79 -8.23
N SER A 236 1.80 30.80 -7.38
CA SER A 236 1.52 30.62 -5.95
C SER A 236 0.34 31.51 -5.49
N PRO A 237 -0.40 31.11 -4.45
CA PRO A 237 -1.52 31.88 -3.92
C PRO A 237 -1.08 33.19 -3.27
N GLU A 238 -1.86 34.26 -3.46
CA GLU A 238 -1.69 35.54 -2.76
C GLU A 238 -1.79 35.37 -1.23
N VAL A 239 -1.13 36.34 -0.53
CA VAL A 239 -1.19 36.41 0.95
C VAL A 239 -2.63 36.70 1.38
N GLY A 240 -3.25 35.82 2.13
CA GLY A 240 -4.68 35.90 2.51
C GLY A 240 -5.52 34.80 1.88
N TYR A 241 -5.23 34.40 0.66
CA TYR A 241 -6.00 33.35 -0.05
C TYR A 241 -5.43 31.94 0.10
N LYS A 242 -4.34 31.73 0.87
CA LYS A 242 -3.66 30.42 0.97
C LYS A 242 -4.56 29.28 1.47
N GLU A 243 -5.34 29.53 2.51
CA GLU A 243 -6.24 28.49 3.05
C GLU A 243 -7.44 28.23 2.13
N LEU A 244 -7.99 29.26 1.51
CA LEU A 244 -9.07 29.12 0.53
C LEU A 244 -8.58 28.40 -0.74
N SER A 245 -7.37 28.72 -1.21
CA SER A 245 -6.73 28.02 -2.32
C SER A 245 -6.50 26.54 -1.99
N ARG A 246 -6.07 26.21 -0.75
CA ARG A 246 -5.93 24.84 -0.30
C ARG A 246 -7.27 24.09 -0.32
N LYS A 247 -8.35 24.72 0.16
CA LYS A 247 -9.72 24.17 0.09
C LYS A 247 -10.14 23.92 -1.36
N ALA A 248 -9.95 24.89 -2.25
CA ALA A 248 -10.28 24.79 -3.67
C ALA A 248 -9.52 23.65 -4.36
N VAL A 249 -8.21 23.55 -4.14
CA VAL A 249 -7.37 22.48 -4.70
C VAL A 249 -7.76 21.11 -4.16
N ASN A 250 -8.05 21.01 -2.85
CA ASN A 250 -8.53 19.76 -2.24
C ASN A 250 -9.89 19.34 -2.80
N TYR A 251 -10.77 20.27 -3.14
CA TYR A 251 -12.03 19.98 -3.82
C TYR A 251 -11.80 19.38 -5.21
N CYS A 252 -10.87 19.93 -6.01
CA CYS A 252 -10.57 19.45 -7.36
C CYS A 252 -9.89 18.09 -7.42
N LYS A 253 -9.29 17.60 -6.32
CA LYS A 253 -8.64 16.27 -6.22
C LYS A 253 -7.69 15.95 -7.36
N GLY A 254 -6.93 16.93 -7.84
CA GLY A 254 -5.94 16.77 -8.90
C GLY A 254 -6.50 16.69 -10.31
N VAL A 255 -7.78 16.96 -10.55
CA VAL A 255 -8.37 17.01 -11.91
C VAL A 255 -8.06 18.36 -12.56
N PRO A 256 -7.23 18.39 -13.64
CA PRO A 256 -6.81 19.65 -14.27
C PRO A 256 -7.96 20.55 -14.70
N LEU A 257 -8.98 19.98 -15.33
CA LEU A 257 -10.17 20.74 -15.76
C LEU A 257 -10.84 21.47 -14.58
N ALA A 258 -11.01 20.75 -13.46
CA ALA A 258 -11.64 21.34 -12.29
C ALA A 258 -10.78 22.46 -11.68
N LEU A 259 -9.45 22.31 -11.69
CA LEU A 259 -8.52 23.33 -11.21
C LEU A 259 -8.58 24.59 -12.08
N VAL A 260 -8.60 24.44 -13.40
CA VAL A 260 -8.69 25.55 -14.37
C VAL A 260 -10.03 26.25 -14.24
N VAL A 261 -11.15 25.51 -14.29
CA VAL A 261 -12.51 26.08 -14.21
C VAL A 261 -12.72 26.80 -12.88
N LEU A 262 -12.32 26.17 -11.76
CA LEU A 262 -12.51 26.77 -10.45
C LEU A 262 -11.56 27.96 -10.23
N GLY A 263 -10.31 27.88 -10.68
CA GLY A 263 -9.36 28.99 -10.64
C GLY A 263 -9.87 30.19 -11.42
N SER A 264 -10.30 29.99 -12.65
CA SER A 264 -10.89 31.04 -13.51
C SER A 264 -12.18 31.63 -12.92
N PHE A 265 -13.04 30.77 -12.33
CA PHE A 265 -14.28 31.22 -11.68
C PHE A 265 -14.01 32.09 -10.46
N LEU A 266 -12.95 31.81 -9.69
CA LEU A 266 -12.58 32.55 -8.49
C LEU A 266 -11.67 33.76 -8.79
N HIS A 267 -11.17 33.88 -10.00
CA HIS A 267 -10.34 35.01 -10.43
C HIS A 267 -11.02 36.35 -10.16
N SER A 268 -10.27 37.33 -9.66
CA SER A 268 -10.72 38.68 -9.33
C SER A 268 -11.86 38.80 -8.31
N LYS A 269 -12.17 37.75 -7.53
CA LYS A 269 -13.17 37.80 -6.46
C LYS A 269 -12.52 38.07 -5.11
N THR A 270 -13.28 38.72 -4.22
CA THR A 270 -12.87 38.98 -2.83
C THR A 270 -12.85 37.71 -1.99
N GLU A 271 -12.14 37.74 -0.86
CA GLU A 271 -12.05 36.60 0.09
C GLU A 271 -13.44 36.11 0.54
N ALA A 272 -14.36 37.02 0.85
CA ALA A 272 -15.74 36.68 1.23
C ALA A 272 -16.54 36.01 0.09
N GLU A 273 -16.30 36.43 -1.14
CA GLU A 273 -16.91 35.79 -2.34
C GLU A 273 -16.32 34.39 -2.57
N TRP A 274 -15.00 34.20 -2.34
CA TRP A 274 -14.36 32.90 -2.37
C TRP A 274 -14.97 31.94 -1.35
N GLU A 275 -15.10 32.40 -0.11
CA GLU A 275 -15.67 31.60 0.96
C GLU A 275 -17.12 31.19 0.66
N SER A 276 -17.93 32.13 0.17
CA SER A 276 -19.30 31.87 -0.26
C SER A 276 -19.36 30.90 -1.45
N ALA A 277 -18.48 31.09 -2.46
CA ALA A 277 -18.40 30.24 -3.63
C ALA A 277 -17.98 28.79 -3.29
N LEU A 278 -16.95 28.65 -2.44
CA LEU A 278 -16.49 27.32 -2.01
C LEU A 278 -17.55 26.59 -1.19
N ASN A 279 -18.22 27.28 -0.26
CA ASN A 279 -19.34 26.71 0.51
C ASN A 279 -20.51 26.28 -0.41
N LYS A 280 -20.77 27.06 -1.49
CA LYS A 280 -21.79 26.71 -2.50
C LYS A 280 -21.39 25.46 -3.27
N ILE A 281 -20.15 25.38 -3.75
CA ILE A 281 -19.66 24.26 -4.58
C ILE A 281 -19.63 22.93 -3.79
N GLU A 282 -19.39 22.97 -2.47
CA GLU A 282 -19.52 21.79 -1.61
C GLU A 282 -20.92 21.19 -1.65
N LYS A 283 -21.97 22.02 -1.78
CA LYS A 283 -23.38 21.61 -1.84
C LYS A 283 -23.90 21.40 -3.25
N ILE A 284 -23.53 22.29 -4.19
CA ILE A 284 -24.00 22.33 -5.57
C ILE A 284 -22.78 22.39 -6.49
N PRO A 285 -22.43 21.29 -7.17
CA PRO A 285 -21.26 21.22 -8.02
C PRO A 285 -21.28 22.22 -9.16
N ASN A 286 -20.10 22.60 -9.66
CA ASN A 286 -19.98 23.49 -10.83
C ASN A 286 -20.47 22.79 -12.11
N GLU A 287 -21.36 23.45 -12.86
CA GLU A 287 -22.04 22.90 -14.04
C GLU A 287 -21.07 22.50 -15.16
N GLU A 288 -20.04 23.28 -15.42
CA GLU A 288 -19.07 22.98 -16.48
C GLU A 288 -18.27 21.70 -16.18
N ILE A 289 -17.88 21.51 -14.92
CA ILE A 289 -17.19 20.28 -14.47
C ILE A 289 -18.15 19.09 -14.62
N GLN A 290 -19.41 19.27 -14.20
CA GLN A 290 -20.42 18.22 -14.22
C GLN A 290 -20.76 17.78 -15.66
N THR A 291 -20.89 18.71 -16.58
CA THR A 291 -21.18 18.40 -17.99
C THR A 291 -20.14 17.46 -18.59
N VAL A 292 -18.86 17.70 -18.33
CA VAL A 292 -17.79 16.84 -18.87
C VAL A 292 -17.79 15.45 -18.21
N LEU A 293 -18.05 15.36 -16.91
CA LEU A 293 -18.07 14.07 -16.20
C LEU A 293 -19.31 13.24 -16.59
N ARG A 294 -20.45 13.88 -16.76
CA ARG A 294 -21.74 13.26 -17.05
C ARG A 294 -21.76 12.48 -18.38
N LEU A 295 -20.95 12.86 -19.35
CA LEU A 295 -20.85 12.16 -20.65
C LEU A 295 -20.58 10.64 -20.49
N SER A 296 -19.80 10.23 -19.49
CA SER A 296 -19.54 8.82 -19.22
C SER A 296 -20.71 8.10 -18.53
N TYR A 297 -21.52 8.83 -17.76
CA TYR A 297 -22.74 8.32 -17.12
C TYR A 297 -23.90 8.19 -18.13
N ASP A 298 -24.08 9.17 -19.02
CA ASP A 298 -25.17 9.18 -19.99
C ASP A 298 -25.06 8.03 -21.02
N GLU A 299 -23.87 7.45 -21.18
CA GLU A 299 -23.64 6.25 -22.00
C GLU A 299 -23.96 4.91 -21.29
N LEU A 300 -24.31 4.93 -20.02
CA LEU A 300 -24.69 3.75 -19.24
C LEU A 300 -26.13 3.33 -19.57
N ASP A 301 -26.39 2.02 -19.53
CA ASP A 301 -27.75 1.52 -19.54
C ASP A 301 -28.48 1.80 -18.19
N TYR A 302 -29.77 1.50 -18.14
CA TYR A 302 -30.58 1.80 -16.95
C TYR A 302 -30.06 1.11 -15.69
N GLU A 303 -29.72 -0.18 -15.77
CA GLU A 303 -29.22 -0.98 -14.66
C GLU A 303 -27.88 -0.46 -14.18
N GLU A 304 -26.96 -0.15 -15.09
CA GLU A 304 -25.66 0.44 -14.79
C GLU A 304 -25.79 1.82 -14.13
N GLN A 305 -26.74 2.64 -14.57
CA GLN A 305 -27.05 3.94 -13.96
C GLN A 305 -27.55 3.75 -12.52
N GLN A 306 -28.45 2.76 -12.26
CA GLN A 306 -28.91 2.49 -10.92
C GLN A 306 -27.79 2.01 -10.00
N ILE A 307 -26.89 1.12 -10.47
CA ILE A 307 -25.70 0.67 -9.74
C ILE A 307 -24.82 1.86 -9.41
N PHE A 308 -24.56 2.73 -10.38
CA PHE A 308 -23.75 3.94 -10.18
C PHE A 308 -24.32 4.84 -9.08
N LEU A 309 -25.62 5.14 -9.12
CA LEU A 309 -26.30 5.99 -8.14
C LEU A 309 -26.32 5.37 -6.75
N ASP A 310 -26.52 4.05 -6.63
CA ASP A 310 -26.49 3.35 -5.35
C ASP A 310 -25.05 3.37 -4.74
N ILE A 311 -24.00 3.21 -5.56
CA ILE A 311 -22.62 3.34 -5.11
C ILE A 311 -22.35 4.77 -4.66
N ALA A 312 -22.72 5.78 -5.45
CA ALA A 312 -22.48 7.19 -5.15
C ALA A 312 -23.15 7.64 -3.84
N CYS A 313 -24.39 7.20 -3.60
CA CYS A 313 -25.17 7.63 -2.44
C CYS A 313 -24.88 6.81 -1.17
N PHE A 314 -24.67 5.49 -1.29
CA PHE A 314 -24.70 4.61 -0.13
C PHE A 314 -23.52 3.67 0.02
N LEU A 315 -22.93 3.15 -1.09
CA LEU A 315 -22.05 1.98 -1.09
C LEU A 315 -20.59 2.27 -1.36
N LYS A 316 -20.19 3.54 -1.56
CA LYS A 316 -18.78 3.94 -1.69
C LYS A 316 -18.02 3.54 -0.42
N GLY A 317 -16.90 2.82 -0.59
CA GLY A 317 -16.05 2.34 0.49
C GLY A 317 -16.36 0.93 0.99
N GLU A 318 -17.50 0.35 0.56
CA GLU A 318 -17.87 -1.02 0.91
C GLU A 318 -17.06 -2.04 0.12
N LEU A 319 -16.97 -3.27 0.63
CA LEU A 319 -16.33 -4.38 -0.06
C LEU A 319 -17.11 -4.76 -1.33
N LYS A 320 -16.39 -5.04 -2.40
CA LYS A 320 -16.96 -5.42 -3.71
C LYS A 320 -17.96 -6.58 -3.58
N GLU A 321 -17.63 -7.59 -2.80
CA GLU A 321 -18.49 -8.77 -2.62
C GLU A 321 -19.82 -8.42 -1.95
N ASN A 322 -19.82 -7.55 -0.95
CA ASN A 322 -21.02 -7.06 -0.28
C ASN A 322 -21.90 -6.28 -1.24
N ILE A 323 -21.30 -5.38 -2.03
CA ILE A 323 -22.01 -4.59 -3.05
C ILE A 323 -22.63 -5.51 -4.10
N VAL A 324 -21.89 -6.46 -4.64
CA VAL A 324 -22.39 -7.44 -5.62
C VAL A 324 -23.55 -8.21 -5.03
N SER A 325 -23.44 -8.71 -3.81
CA SER A 325 -24.48 -9.46 -3.12
C SER A 325 -25.76 -8.67 -2.95
N LEU A 326 -25.62 -7.40 -2.57
CA LEU A 326 -26.72 -6.49 -2.31
C LEU A 326 -27.46 -6.07 -3.60
N LEU A 327 -26.71 -5.66 -4.62
CA LEU A 327 -27.26 -5.22 -5.91
C LEU A 327 -27.86 -6.38 -6.73
N ASP A 328 -27.30 -7.59 -6.60
CA ASP A 328 -27.86 -8.79 -7.23
C ASP A 328 -29.27 -9.11 -6.69
N SER A 329 -29.47 -8.91 -5.38
CA SER A 329 -30.82 -9.03 -4.78
C SER A 329 -31.83 -8.01 -5.33
N CYS A 330 -31.35 -6.93 -5.96
CA CYS A 330 -32.14 -5.92 -6.66
C CYS A 330 -32.33 -6.22 -8.15
N SER A 331 -31.81 -7.34 -8.66
CA SER A 331 -31.83 -7.74 -10.07
C SER A 331 -31.14 -6.76 -11.02
N LEU A 332 -30.03 -6.15 -10.56
CA LEU A 332 -29.26 -5.15 -11.31
C LEU A 332 -28.04 -5.71 -12.04
N TYR A 333 -27.82 -7.03 -12.05
CA TYR A 333 -26.67 -7.69 -12.71
C TYR A 333 -25.32 -7.06 -12.37
N PRO A 334 -24.96 -6.94 -11.07
CA PRO A 334 -23.84 -6.09 -10.63
C PRO A 334 -22.47 -6.52 -11.14
N VAL A 335 -22.26 -7.78 -11.49
CA VAL A 335 -20.96 -8.26 -11.98
C VAL A 335 -20.57 -7.58 -13.29
N ILE A 336 -21.50 -7.51 -14.25
CA ILE A 336 -21.26 -6.85 -15.53
C ILE A 336 -21.36 -5.34 -15.41
N GLY A 337 -22.34 -4.82 -14.64
CA GLY A 337 -22.51 -3.40 -14.44
C GLY A 337 -21.32 -2.74 -13.75
N MET A 338 -20.78 -3.34 -12.69
CA MET A 338 -19.55 -2.83 -12.04
C MET A 338 -18.33 -2.90 -12.97
N ARG A 339 -18.26 -3.89 -13.86
CA ARG A 339 -17.20 -3.96 -14.86
C ARG A 339 -17.30 -2.79 -15.84
N SER A 340 -18.49 -2.47 -16.32
CA SER A 340 -18.73 -1.33 -17.19
C SER A 340 -18.35 0.00 -16.50
N LEU A 341 -18.76 0.17 -15.23
CA LEU A 341 -18.39 1.37 -14.45
C LEU A 341 -16.87 1.49 -14.25
N LEU A 342 -16.16 0.38 -14.02
CA LEU A 342 -14.69 0.35 -13.94
C LEU A 342 -14.06 0.74 -15.26
N ASP A 343 -14.54 0.16 -16.37
CA ASP A 343 -13.98 0.42 -17.69
C ASP A 343 -14.19 1.87 -18.13
N LYS A 344 -15.28 2.53 -17.65
CA LYS A 344 -15.56 3.95 -17.84
C LYS A 344 -14.91 4.87 -16.80
N ALA A 345 -14.04 4.34 -15.94
CA ALA A 345 -13.38 5.08 -14.85
C ALA A 345 -14.35 5.81 -13.90
N LEU A 346 -15.58 5.35 -13.77
CA LEU A 346 -16.56 5.91 -12.85
C LEU A 346 -16.40 5.39 -11.41
N ILE A 347 -15.85 4.18 -11.26
CA ILE A 347 -15.47 3.60 -9.96
C ILE A 347 -14.05 3.05 -10.02
N THR A 348 -13.46 2.79 -8.87
CA THR A 348 -12.17 2.11 -8.70
C THR A 348 -12.33 0.96 -7.70
N ILE A 349 -11.44 -0.03 -7.75
CA ILE A 349 -11.37 -1.08 -6.74
C ILE A 349 -9.94 -1.15 -6.23
N SER A 350 -9.79 -0.99 -4.92
CA SER A 350 -8.50 -1.08 -4.21
C SER A 350 -8.69 -1.89 -2.95
N ASN A 351 -7.87 -2.93 -2.74
CA ASN A 351 -7.98 -3.85 -1.60
C ASN A 351 -9.42 -4.39 -1.42
N ASP A 352 -10.05 -4.81 -2.52
CA ASP A 352 -11.44 -5.27 -2.61
C ASP A 352 -12.51 -4.25 -2.20
N SER A 353 -12.16 -3.02 -1.83
CA SER A 353 -13.11 -1.93 -1.55
C SER A 353 -13.40 -1.11 -2.81
N VAL A 354 -14.68 -0.77 -3.01
CA VAL A 354 -15.12 0.03 -4.14
C VAL A 354 -14.99 1.51 -3.85
N GLY A 355 -14.09 2.17 -4.57
CA GLY A 355 -13.86 3.60 -4.53
C GLY A 355 -14.59 4.36 -5.64
N MET A 356 -14.74 5.65 -5.44
CA MET A 356 -15.28 6.58 -6.43
C MET A 356 -14.63 7.95 -6.21
N HIS A 357 -14.20 8.59 -7.30
CA HIS A 357 -13.67 9.95 -7.22
C HIS A 357 -14.72 10.93 -6.69
N ASP A 358 -14.34 11.86 -5.82
CA ASP A 358 -15.30 12.74 -5.13
C ASP A 358 -16.14 13.60 -6.12
N LEU A 359 -15.54 14.09 -7.20
CA LEU A 359 -16.30 14.83 -8.23
C LEU A 359 -17.31 13.95 -8.98
N ILE A 360 -17.01 12.67 -9.17
CA ILE A 360 -17.93 11.69 -9.77
C ILE A 360 -19.06 11.37 -8.78
N GLN A 361 -18.73 11.24 -7.51
CA GLN A 361 -19.74 11.06 -6.45
C GLN A 361 -20.70 12.25 -6.38
N GLN A 362 -20.17 13.47 -6.41
CA GLN A 362 -20.99 14.69 -6.44
C GLN A 362 -21.89 14.75 -7.69
N MET A 363 -21.39 14.28 -8.83
CA MET A 363 -22.22 14.13 -10.03
C MET A 363 -23.40 13.19 -9.78
N GLY A 364 -23.17 12.04 -9.15
CA GLY A 364 -24.25 11.11 -8.80
C GLY A 364 -25.28 11.75 -7.86
N TRP A 365 -24.83 12.50 -6.88
CA TRP A 365 -25.67 13.24 -5.96
C TRP A 365 -26.51 14.32 -6.69
N GLU A 366 -25.89 15.06 -7.59
CA GLU A 366 -26.60 16.09 -8.36
C GLU A 366 -27.64 15.51 -9.32
N ILE A 367 -27.35 14.37 -9.95
CA ILE A 367 -28.32 13.65 -10.79
C ILE A 367 -29.58 13.31 -9.98
N VAL A 368 -29.42 12.77 -8.78
CA VAL A 368 -30.55 12.46 -7.89
C VAL A 368 -31.25 13.74 -7.41
N ARG A 369 -30.51 14.81 -7.10
CA ARG A 369 -31.11 16.09 -6.71
C ARG A 369 -31.99 16.67 -7.80
N GLN A 370 -31.58 16.52 -9.07
CA GLN A 370 -32.32 16.98 -10.24
C GLN A 370 -33.62 16.20 -10.48
N GLU A 371 -33.82 15.01 -9.86
CA GLU A 371 -35.11 14.30 -9.91
C GLU A 371 -36.24 15.17 -9.32
N SER A 372 -35.96 15.91 -8.23
CA SER A 372 -36.86 16.91 -7.64
C SER A 372 -36.05 17.89 -6.79
N ILE A 373 -35.92 19.15 -7.28
CA ILE A 373 -35.05 20.16 -6.65
C ILE A 373 -35.68 20.66 -5.33
N GLU A 374 -36.97 20.96 -5.35
CA GLU A 374 -37.69 21.60 -4.24
C GLU A 374 -38.20 20.62 -3.20
N ASN A 375 -38.58 19.38 -3.62
CA ASN A 375 -39.20 18.39 -2.75
C ASN A 375 -38.30 17.16 -2.60
N PRO A 376 -37.45 17.10 -1.57
CA PRO A 376 -36.55 15.95 -1.36
C PRO A 376 -37.30 14.62 -1.23
N GLU A 377 -38.51 14.62 -0.71
CA GLU A 377 -39.41 13.45 -0.55
C GLU A 377 -39.77 12.75 -1.87
N ASP A 378 -39.64 13.44 -3.01
CA ASP A 378 -39.93 12.89 -4.34
C ASP A 378 -38.67 12.31 -5.03
N ARG A 379 -37.50 12.42 -4.40
CA ARG A 379 -36.25 11.83 -4.92
C ARG A 379 -36.16 10.35 -4.61
N SER A 380 -35.46 9.64 -5.47
CA SER A 380 -35.25 8.21 -5.30
C SER A 380 -34.28 7.86 -4.17
N ARG A 381 -33.36 8.75 -3.83
CA ARG A 381 -32.31 8.55 -2.81
C ARG A 381 -32.11 9.80 -1.96
N LEU A 382 -32.03 9.61 -0.64
CA LEU A 382 -31.73 10.66 0.33
C LEU A 382 -30.40 10.39 1.02
N TRP A 383 -29.41 11.26 0.80
CA TRP A 383 -28.06 11.15 1.40
C TRP A 383 -27.63 12.43 2.12
N ASP A 384 -28.21 13.59 1.77
CA ASP A 384 -27.94 14.87 2.39
C ASP A 384 -28.57 14.93 3.79
N LEU A 385 -27.82 15.47 4.76
CA LEU A 385 -28.25 15.52 6.15
C LEU A 385 -29.51 16.37 6.33
N ASP A 386 -29.49 17.58 5.74
CA ASP A 386 -30.57 18.58 5.92
C ASP A 386 -31.87 18.08 5.26
N ASP A 387 -31.77 17.60 4.01
CA ASP A 387 -32.92 17.03 3.26
C ASP A 387 -33.50 15.80 3.95
N THR A 388 -32.65 14.88 4.43
CA THR A 388 -33.08 13.67 5.13
C THR A 388 -33.77 14.01 6.46
N CYS A 389 -33.21 14.96 7.23
CA CYS A 389 -33.82 15.41 8.46
C CYS A 389 -35.16 16.13 8.23
N ASP A 390 -35.31 16.92 7.17
CA ASP A 390 -36.58 17.58 6.82
C ASP A 390 -37.67 16.56 6.52
N VAL A 391 -37.36 15.59 5.66
CA VAL A 391 -38.31 14.50 5.31
C VAL A 391 -38.73 13.71 6.53
N LEU A 392 -37.80 13.35 7.41
CA LEU A 392 -38.09 12.57 8.62
C LEU A 392 -38.86 13.38 9.66
N LYS A 393 -38.41 14.63 9.96
CA LYS A 393 -39.03 15.51 10.96
C LYS A 393 -40.49 15.84 10.65
N ASN A 394 -40.74 16.11 9.36
CA ASN A 394 -42.07 16.49 8.90
C ASN A 394 -42.92 15.27 8.45
N ASN A 395 -42.39 14.06 8.62
CA ASN A 395 -43.07 12.79 8.24
C ASN A 395 -43.59 12.81 6.79
N LYS A 396 -42.75 13.35 5.86
CA LYS A 396 -43.06 13.54 4.43
C LYS A 396 -42.70 12.34 3.54
N GLY A 397 -42.35 11.19 4.10
CA GLY A 397 -41.93 10.03 3.32
C GLY A 397 -42.91 9.69 2.19
N THR A 398 -42.37 9.33 1.01
CA THR A 398 -43.17 8.93 -0.17
C THR A 398 -42.69 7.61 -0.76
N GLY A 399 -43.48 7.08 -1.71
CA GLY A 399 -43.11 5.89 -2.47
C GLY A 399 -41.99 6.10 -3.48
N ALA A 400 -41.52 7.31 -3.71
CA ALA A 400 -40.38 7.58 -4.57
C ALA A 400 -39.05 7.12 -3.91
N ILE A 401 -38.97 7.23 -2.60
CA ILE A 401 -37.74 6.98 -1.82
C ILE A 401 -37.39 5.47 -1.85
N GLN A 402 -36.25 5.13 -2.43
CA GLN A 402 -35.69 3.78 -2.49
C GLN A 402 -34.51 3.58 -1.54
N GLY A 403 -33.87 4.66 -1.12
CA GLY A 403 -32.72 4.61 -0.20
C GLY A 403 -32.61 5.86 0.65
N MET A 404 -32.16 5.68 1.89
CA MET A 404 -31.95 6.75 2.85
C MET A 404 -30.68 6.50 3.66
N LYS A 405 -29.86 7.56 3.82
CA LYS A 405 -28.63 7.56 4.61
C LYS A 405 -28.64 8.75 5.56
N LEU A 406 -28.30 8.52 6.83
CA LEU A 406 -28.25 9.56 7.85
C LEU A 406 -27.09 9.29 8.81
N ASP A 407 -26.19 10.26 8.95
CA ASP A 407 -25.21 10.27 10.03
C ASP A 407 -25.81 10.87 11.30
N THR A 408 -26.18 10.02 12.23
CA THR A 408 -26.88 10.43 13.45
C THR A 408 -26.01 11.23 14.42
N TYR A 409 -24.67 11.18 14.27
CA TYR A 409 -23.74 12.01 15.04
C TYR A 409 -23.83 13.49 14.67
N GLN A 410 -24.15 13.79 13.42
CA GLN A 410 -24.23 15.16 12.90
C GLN A 410 -25.53 15.86 13.23
N ILE A 411 -26.54 15.14 13.76
CA ILE A 411 -27.84 15.74 14.14
C ILE A 411 -27.60 16.72 15.29
N ARG A 412 -27.84 18.01 15.01
CA ARG A 412 -27.63 19.10 16.00
C ARG A 412 -28.84 19.34 16.91
N GLN A 413 -30.03 19.02 16.42
CA GLN A 413 -31.31 19.17 17.15
C GLN A 413 -31.96 17.80 17.27
N ASN A 414 -32.72 17.59 18.33
CA ASN A 414 -33.46 16.34 18.50
C ASN A 414 -34.42 16.12 17.33
N LEU A 415 -34.25 15.03 16.62
CA LEU A 415 -35.08 14.58 15.51
C LEU A 415 -36.02 13.48 16.03
N SER A 416 -37.29 13.79 16.12
CA SER A 416 -38.32 12.82 16.55
C SER A 416 -38.99 12.17 15.34
N LEU A 417 -39.00 10.86 15.30
CA LEU A 417 -39.67 10.08 14.25
C LEU A 417 -41.12 9.78 14.65
N SER A 418 -42.01 9.71 13.66
CA SER A 418 -43.37 9.23 13.82
C SER A 418 -43.45 7.69 13.77
N VAL A 419 -44.48 7.10 14.35
CA VAL A 419 -44.70 5.65 14.38
C VAL A 419 -44.75 5.07 12.95
N ASP A 420 -45.34 5.80 12.01
CA ASP A 420 -45.64 5.39 10.60
C ASP A 420 -44.55 5.85 9.59
N THR A 421 -43.42 6.43 10.07
CA THR A 421 -42.43 7.06 9.18
C THR A 421 -41.99 6.15 8.04
N PHE A 422 -41.58 4.92 8.32
CA PHE A 422 -41.13 4.01 7.29
C PHE A 422 -42.22 3.29 6.51
N LYS A 423 -43.44 3.22 7.04
CA LYS A 423 -44.60 2.71 6.34
C LYS A 423 -44.95 3.56 5.10
N LYS A 424 -44.69 4.87 5.17
CA LYS A 424 -44.90 5.81 4.06
C LYS A 424 -43.91 5.64 2.92
N MET A 425 -42.85 4.84 3.10
CA MET A 425 -41.75 4.58 2.13
C MET A 425 -41.76 3.10 1.69
N PRO A 426 -42.84 2.60 1.00
CA PRO A 426 -42.97 1.18 0.67
C PRO A 426 -41.94 0.64 -0.30
N ASN A 427 -41.21 1.52 -0.98
CA ASN A 427 -40.15 1.17 -1.94
C ASN A 427 -38.72 1.24 -1.36
N LEU A 428 -38.62 1.51 -0.05
CA LEU A 428 -37.32 1.64 0.60
C LEU A 428 -36.56 0.31 0.58
N LYS A 429 -35.37 0.29 -0.07
CA LYS A 429 -34.46 -0.85 -0.18
C LYS A 429 -33.24 -0.72 0.74
N TYR A 430 -32.77 0.52 0.95
CA TYR A 430 -31.58 0.85 1.73
C TYR A 430 -31.95 1.81 2.86
N LEU A 431 -31.70 1.40 4.10
CA LEU A 431 -31.81 2.28 5.27
C LEU A 431 -30.50 2.21 6.04
N LYS A 432 -29.76 3.34 6.07
CA LYS A 432 -28.44 3.43 6.69
C LYS A 432 -28.39 4.61 7.66
N PHE A 433 -28.58 4.34 8.96
CA PHE A 433 -28.42 5.28 10.07
C PHE A 433 -27.16 4.91 10.85
N PHE A 434 -26.10 5.66 10.66
CA PHE A 434 -24.77 5.33 11.17
C PHE A 434 -24.17 6.46 12.01
N ILE A 435 -23.08 6.17 12.72
CA ILE A 435 -22.32 7.10 13.54
C ILE A 435 -20.90 7.17 12.98
N SER A 436 -20.52 8.34 12.40
CA SER A 436 -19.23 8.53 11.76
C SER A 436 -18.07 8.62 12.73
N ILE A 437 -18.27 9.19 13.94
CA ILE A 437 -17.23 9.39 14.95
C ILE A 437 -17.63 8.67 16.23
N ARG A 438 -16.78 7.78 16.73
CA ARG A 438 -16.96 7.06 18.00
C ARG A 438 -16.40 7.88 19.16
N GLU A 439 -17.01 9.02 19.49
CA GLU A 439 -16.73 9.71 20.76
C GLU A 439 -17.60 9.09 21.88
N HIS A 440 -16.96 8.68 22.95
CA HIS A 440 -17.64 8.11 24.11
C HIS A 440 -18.53 9.18 24.75
N GLY A 441 -19.86 8.99 24.73
CA GLY A 441 -20.80 9.76 25.54
C GLY A 441 -21.81 10.65 24.81
N LYS A 442 -21.77 10.81 23.50
CA LYS A 442 -22.79 11.56 22.76
C LYS A 442 -23.86 10.59 22.28
N LEU A 443 -25.04 10.67 22.91
CA LEU A 443 -26.25 9.99 22.46
C LEU A 443 -26.66 10.56 21.09
N SER A 444 -27.18 9.71 20.19
CA SER A 444 -27.73 10.17 18.91
C SER A 444 -28.82 11.18 19.15
N GLY A 445 -28.86 12.26 18.37
CA GLY A 445 -29.95 13.24 18.44
C GLY A 445 -31.31 12.73 17.93
N LEU A 446 -31.42 11.41 17.71
CA LEU A 446 -32.59 10.75 17.18
C LEU A 446 -33.47 10.23 18.31
N GLN A 447 -34.74 10.66 18.33
CA GLN A 447 -35.77 10.21 19.27
C GLN A 447 -36.75 9.34 18.51
N LEU A 448 -37.01 8.13 19.02
CA LEU A 448 -37.96 7.19 18.47
C LEU A 448 -39.22 7.16 19.33
N PRO A 449 -40.39 6.87 18.75
CA PRO A 449 -41.58 6.53 19.52
C PRO A 449 -41.33 5.21 20.30
N GLU A 450 -42.21 4.85 21.22
CA GLU A 450 -42.06 3.59 21.98
C GLU A 450 -42.05 2.37 21.07
N GLU A 451 -42.68 2.44 19.90
CA GLU A 451 -42.74 1.38 18.91
C GLU A 451 -42.81 2.00 17.50
N LEU A 452 -42.16 1.38 16.52
CA LEU A 452 -42.31 1.67 15.10
C LEU A 452 -43.32 0.70 14.49
N GLU A 453 -44.18 1.13 13.54
CA GLU A 453 -45.23 0.27 12.97
C GLU A 453 -44.61 -0.81 12.08
N SER A 454 -43.80 -0.44 11.08
CA SER A 454 -43.17 -1.39 10.15
C SER A 454 -42.07 -0.75 9.35
N PHE A 455 -41.16 -1.57 8.81
CA PHE A 455 -40.27 -1.19 7.71
C PHE A 455 -40.84 -1.65 6.36
N SER A 456 -40.21 -1.18 5.25
CA SER A 456 -40.58 -1.61 3.90
C SER A 456 -40.36 -3.12 3.71
N GLU A 457 -41.27 -3.80 3.07
CA GLU A 457 -41.13 -5.22 2.66
C GLU A 457 -40.06 -5.39 1.54
N LYS A 458 -39.65 -4.29 0.90
CA LYS A 458 -38.61 -4.29 -0.12
C LYS A 458 -37.19 -4.06 0.44
N LEU A 459 -37.07 -3.94 1.77
CA LEU A 459 -35.79 -3.66 2.42
C LEU A 459 -34.77 -4.77 2.13
N ARG A 460 -33.55 -4.37 1.69
CA ARG A 460 -32.42 -5.22 1.39
C ARG A 460 -31.25 -5.02 2.36
N HIS A 461 -31.09 -3.79 2.77
CA HIS A 461 -30.02 -3.37 3.65
C HIS A 461 -30.60 -2.53 4.79
N LEU A 462 -30.43 -3.01 6.01
CA LEU A 462 -30.76 -2.29 7.24
C LEU A 462 -29.49 -2.10 8.06
N GLU A 463 -29.03 -0.86 8.11
CA GLU A 463 -27.93 -0.44 8.98
C GLU A 463 -28.46 0.61 9.94
N TRP A 464 -28.41 0.32 11.26
CA TRP A 464 -28.83 1.26 12.28
C TRP A 464 -27.96 1.14 13.53
N HIS A 465 -27.03 2.06 13.69
CA HIS A 465 -26.13 2.10 14.85
C HIS A 465 -26.85 2.62 16.09
N ALA A 466 -26.61 1.97 17.22
CA ALA A 466 -27.18 2.33 18.51
C ALA A 466 -28.72 2.42 18.49
N TYR A 467 -29.38 1.48 17.80
CA TYR A 467 -30.85 1.38 17.78
C TYR A 467 -31.42 1.34 19.21
N PRO A 468 -32.34 2.29 19.59
CA PRO A 468 -32.65 2.50 21.01
C PRO A 468 -33.84 1.66 21.52
N LEU A 469 -34.61 1.02 20.63
CA LEU A 469 -35.76 0.24 21.06
C LEU A 469 -35.40 -1.19 21.47
N PRO A 470 -36.16 -1.82 22.37
CA PRO A 470 -35.84 -3.15 22.91
C PRO A 470 -36.06 -4.30 21.93
N SER A 471 -36.69 -4.07 20.80
CA SER A 471 -36.93 -5.03 19.71
C SER A 471 -37.21 -4.30 18.39
N LEU A 472 -37.12 -5.02 17.28
CA LEU A 472 -37.62 -4.56 15.99
C LEU A 472 -39.15 -4.56 15.95
N PRO A 473 -39.80 -3.80 15.04
CA PRO A 473 -41.25 -3.75 14.94
C PRO A 473 -41.89 -5.12 14.84
N SER A 474 -43.06 -5.30 15.45
CA SER A 474 -43.80 -6.58 15.46
C SER A 474 -44.20 -7.05 14.05
N ASN A 475 -44.37 -6.11 13.12
CA ASN A 475 -44.67 -6.34 11.69
C ASN A 475 -43.46 -6.29 10.79
N PHE A 476 -42.27 -6.44 11.34
CA PHE A 476 -41.03 -6.51 10.55
C PHE A 476 -41.01 -7.74 9.64
N CYS A 477 -40.93 -7.52 8.33
CA CYS A 477 -40.91 -8.58 7.31
C CYS A 477 -39.56 -8.55 6.53
N PRO A 478 -38.59 -9.36 6.95
CA PRO A 478 -37.22 -9.33 6.39
C PRO A 478 -37.00 -10.31 5.22
N GLU A 479 -38.03 -10.74 4.51
CA GLU A 479 -37.91 -11.75 3.43
C GLU A 479 -36.87 -11.42 2.38
N LYS A 480 -36.74 -10.13 2.07
CA LYS A 480 -35.80 -9.64 1.06
C LYS A 480 -34.47 -9.10 1.63
N LEU A 481 -34.34 -9.11 2.95
CA LEU A 481 -33.16 -8.56 3.63
C LEU A 481 -31.93 -9.41 3.33
N VAL A 482 -30.85 -8.73 2.92
CA VAL A 482 -29.53 -9.33 2.66
C VAL A 482 -28.57 -9.03 3.80
N THR A 483 -28.59 -7.79 4.31
CA THR A 483 -27.67 -7.31 5.32
C THR A 483 -28.43 -6.66 6.48
N LEU A 484 -28.12 -7.11 7.70
CA LEU A 484 -28.61 -6.56 8.96
C LEU A 484 -27.42 -6.10 9.79
N GLN A 485 -27.24 -4.79 9.94
CA GLN A 485 -26.15 -4.20 10.71
C GLN A 485 -26.71 -3.27 11.78
N MET A 486 -26.74 -3.70 13.01
CA MET A 486 -27.30 -2.94 14.14
C MET A 486 -26.32 -2.90 15.33
N PRO A 487 -25.07 -2.44 15.13
CA PRO A 487 -24.08 -2.43 16.20
C PRO A 487 -24.49 -1.45 17.33
N ASN A 488 -24.16 -1.82 18.56
CA ASN A 488 -24.47 -1.08 19.78
C ASN A 488 -25.98 -0.86 20.04
N GLY A 489 -26.86 -1.67 19.45
CA GLY A 489 -28.31 -1.62 19.69
C GLY A 489 -28.67 -2.02 21.13
N GLN A 490 -29.77 -1.42 21.65
CA GLN A 490 -30.24 -1.63 23.04
C GLN A 490 -31.26 -2.73 23.18
N PHE A 491 -31.50 -3.51 22.13
CA PHE A 491 -32.48 -4.60 22.16
C PHE A 491 -31.97 -5.80 22.97
N ARG A 492 -32.94 -6.42 23.69
CA ARG A 492 -32.72 -7.69 24.41
C ARG A 492 -32.91 -8.89 23.50
N ARG A 493 -33.81 -8.76 22.48
CA ARG A 493 -34.12 -9.72 21.44
C ARG A 493 -34.44 -8.96 20.15
N LEU A 494 -34.04 -9.48 19.00
CA LEU A 494 -34.37 -8.84 17.73
C LEU A 494 -35.84 -8.90 17.40
N TRP A 495 -36.42 -10.11 17.47
CA TRP A 495 -37.85 -10.38 17.22
C TRP A 495 -38.27 -11.68 17.96
N ASN A 496 -39.57 -11.88 18.08
CA ASN A 496 -40.12 -13.03 18.83
C ASN A 496 -40.70 -14.15 17.93
N LYS A 497 -40.91 -13.87 16.64
CA LYS A 497 -41.51 -14.84 15.69
C LYS A 497 -40.45 -15.35 14.72
N MET A 498 -40.60 -16.59 14.26
CA MET A 498 -39.81 -17.09 13.14
C MET A 498 -40.01 -16.21 11.91
N GLN A 499 -38.95 -15.77 11.28
CA GLN A 499 -38.98 -14.92 10.09
C GLN A 499 -38.50 -15.69 8.87
N ASP A 500 -39.01 -15.34 7.69
CA ASP A 500 -38.48 -15.83 6.43
C ASP A 500 -37.25 -14.99 6.02
N LEU A 501 -36.05 -15.58 6.05
CA LEU A 501 -34.77 -14.89 5.94
C LEU A 501 -33.90 -15.45 4.80
N VAL A 502 -34.54 -15.98 3.76
CA VAL A 502 -33.86 -16.73 2.67
C VAL A 502 -32.69 -15.95 2.06
N ASN A 503 -32.77 -14.62 2.00
CA ASN A 503 -31.76 -13.77 1.37
C ASN A 503 -30.70 -13.25 2.34
N LEU A 504 -30.86 -13.45 3.65
CA LEU A 504 -29.96 -12.90 4.66
C LEU A 504 -28.58 -13.55 4.58
N LYS A 505 -27.54 -12.72 4.41
CA LYS A 505 -26.14 -13.14 4.31
C LYS A 505 -25.28 -12.63 5.47
N ASP A 506 -25.51 -11.39 5.89
CA ASP A 506 -24.67 -10.70 6.85
C ASP A 506 -25.49 -10.17 8.03
N VAL A 507 -25.05 -10.53 9.24
CA VAL A 507 -25.62 -10.06 10.51
C VAL A 507 -24.50 -9.48 11.36
N ASN A 508 -24.60 -8.18 11.67
CA ASN A 508 -23.70 -7.51 12.60
C ASN A 508 -24.49 -6.87 13.75
N LEU A 509 -24.27 -7.38 14.93
CA LEU A 509 -24.86 -6.92 16.20
C LEU A 509 -23.77 -6.57 17.21
N ALA A 510 -22.56 -6.24 16.73
CA ALA A 510 -21.43 -5.93 17.58
C ALA A 510 -21.77 -4.86 18.63
N GLY A 511 -21.39 -5.09 19.88
CA GLY A 511 -21.59 -4.14 20.97
C GLY A 511 -23.01 -4.09 21.54
N CYS A 512 -23.94 -4.96 21.14
CA CYS A 512 -25.28 -5.06 21.69
C CYS A 512 -25.24 -5.68 23.09
N GLN A 513 -24.96 -4.85 24.10
CA GLN A 513 -24.65 -5.32 25.45
C GLN A 513 -25.86 -5.95 26.18
N GLU A 514 -27.08 -5.55 25.81
CA GLU A 514 -28.31 -6.05 26.41
C GLU A 514 -28.83 -7.33 25.73
N LEU A 515 -28.28 -7.71 24.57
CA LEU A 515 -28.72 -8.88 23.80
C LEU A 515 -28.49 -10.16 24.59
N VAL A 516 -29.58 -10.88 24.91
CA VAL A 516 -29.52 -12.12 25.72
C VAL A 516 -29.46 -13.36 24.86
N GLU A 517 -30.22 -13.38 23.76
CA GLU A 517 -30.27 -14.50 22.83
C GLU A 517 -30.54 -14.02 21.40
N LEU A 518 -30.07 -14.79 20.44
CA LEU A 518 -30.39 -14.59 19.02
C LEU A 518 -31.70 -15.32 18.67
N PRO A 519 -32.48 -14.77 17.72
CA PRO A 519 -33.68 -15.46 17.25
C PRO A 519 -33.34 -16.70 16.42
N ASP A 520 -34.36 -17.49 16.11
CA ASP A 520 -34.25 -18.60 15.17
C ASP A 520 -33.94 -18.07 13.75
N LEU A 521 -32.75 -18.44 13.22
CA LEU A 521 -32.27 -18.11 11.88
C LEU A 521 -32.29 -19.35 10.95
N SER A 522 -33.06 -20.38 11.24
CA SER A 522 -33.09 -21.62 10.46
C SER A 522 -33.51 -21.44 9.00
N LYS A 523 -34.22 -20.34 8.69
CA LYS A 523 -34.58 -19.97 7.32
C LYS A 523 -33.46 -19.22 6.56
N ALA A 524 -32.47 -18.71 7.26
CA ALA A 524 -31.34 -17.97 6.67
C ALA A 524 -30.27 -18.93 6.08
N LYS A 525 -30.64 -19.68 5.05
CA LYS A 525 -29.79 -20.71 4.45
C LYS A 525 -28.55 -20.15 3.72
N ASN A 526 -28.55 -18.87 3.44
CA ASN A 526 -27.46 -18.15 2.75
C ASN A 526 -26.61 -17.32 3.72
N LEU A 527 -26.77 -17.48 5.04
CA LEU A 527 -26.05 -16.74 6.06
C LEU A 527 -24.55 -17.06 5.99
N ARG A 528 -23.71 -16.02 5.87
CA ARG A 528 -22.24 -16.14 5.75
C ARG A 528 -21.51 -15.54 6.93
N ASN A 529 -21.90 -14.31 7.33
CA ASN A 529 -21.18 -13.57 8.33
C ASN A 529 -22.08 -13.24 9.52
N VAL A 530 -21.60 -13.55 10.72
CA VAL A 530 -22.27 -13.20 11.98
C VAL A 530 -21.23 -12.58 12.91
N ASP A 531 -21.43 -11.28 13.20
CA ASP A 531 -20.58 -10.51 14.11
C ASP A 531 -21.38 -10.15 15.38
N LEU A 532 -20.93 -10.68 16.51
CA LEU A 532 -21.48 -10.51 17.84
C LEU A 532 -20.45 -9.96 18.81
N PHE A 533 -19.39 -9.31 18.28
CA PHE A 533 -18.35 -8.72 19.11
C PHE A 533 -18.92 -7.90 20.27
N GLY A 534 -18.54 -8.19 21.50
CA GLY A 534 -18.89 -7.41 22.69
C GLY A 534 -20.34 -7.55 23.16
N CYS A 535 -21.09 -8.55 22.72
CA CYS A 535 -22.45 -8.88 23.23
C CYS A 535 -22.34 -9.53 24.60
N ARG A 536 -22.08 -8.72 25.63
CA ARG A 536 -21.73 -9.22 26.98
C ARG A 536 -22.84 -9.98 27.69
N SER A 537 -24.10 -9.74 27.38
CA SER A 537 -25.25 -10.42 27.99
C SER A 537 -25.68 -11.68 27.25
N LEU A 538 -25.11 -11.95 26.07
CA LEU A 538 -25.41 -13.11 25.27
C LEU A 538 -24.98 -14.38 26.00
N SER A 539 -25.96 -15.19 26.40
CA SER A 539 -25.75 -16.43 27.17
C SER A 539 -25.72 -17.68 26.31
N ASN A 540 -26.46 -17.68 25.21
CA ASN A 540 -26.53 -18.81 24.29
C ASN A 540 -26.68 -18.33 22.83
N ILE A 541 -26.16 -19.12 21.91
CA ILE A 541 -26.38 -18.97 20.48
C ILE A 541 -27.45 -19.96 20.06
N HIS A 542 -28.41 -19.48 19.28
CA HIS A 542 -29.47 -20.35 18.77
C HIS A 542 -28.86 -21.45 17.89
N PRO A 543 -29.26 -22.74 18.06
CA PRO A 543 -28.67 -23.86 17.31
C PRO A 543 -28.74 -23.72 15.80
N SER A 544 -29.72 -22.95 15.27
CA SER A 544 -29.87 -22.70 13.84
C SER A 544 -28.66 -22.07 13.20
N ILE A 545 -27.96 -21.18 13.92
CA ILE A 545 -26.72 -20.53 13.44
C ILE A 545 -25.60 -21.57 13.32
N LEU A 546 -25.50 -22.42 14.36
CA LEU A 546 -24.48 -23.47 14.41
C LEU A 546 -24.81 -24.67 13.49
N SER A 547 -25.97 -24.64 12.82
CA SER A 547 -26.38 -25.61 11.81
C SER A 547 -26.28 -25.07 10.38
N CYS A 548 -25.91 -23.79 10.22
CA CYS A 548 -25.82 -23.14 8.91
C CYS A 548 -24.52 -23.55 8.19
N SER A 549 -24.64 -24.38 7.17
CA SER A 549 -23.49 -24.91 6.42
C SER A 549 -22.76 -23.88 5.55
N THR A 550 -23.39 -22.72 5.27
CA THR A 550 -22.82 -21.63 4.47
C THR A 550 -22.09 -20.59 5.31
N LEU A 551 -22.05 -20.76 6.64
CA LEU A 551 -21.41 -19.81 7.54
C LEU A 551 -19.90 -19.78 7.28
N GLU A 552 -19.38 -18.60 7.01
CA GLU A 552 -17.97 -18.32 6.68
C GLU A 552 -17.24 -17.63 7.84
N ARG A 553 -17.93 -16.73 8.55
CA ARG A 553 -17.37 -15.97 9.67
C ARG A 553 -18.34 -15.92 10.85
N LEU A 554 -17.82 -16.23 12.05
CA LEU A 554 -18.50 -16.10 13.33
C LEU A 554 -17.59 -15.41 14.33
N ASP A 555 -17.91 -14.18 14.72
CA ASP A 555 -17.17 -13.41 15.73
C ASP A 555 -17.99 -13.29 17.01
N LEU A 556 -17.48 -13.88 18.09
CA LEU A 556 -18.07 -13.93 19.42
C LEU A 556 -17.19 -13.23 20.45
N THR A 557 -16.19 -12.48 19.98
CA THR A 557 -15.24 -11.82 20.86
C THR A 557 -15.95 -11.00 21.95
N GLY A 558 -15.58 -11.26 23.21
CA GLY A 558 -16.12 -10.50 24.34
C GLY A 558 -17.53 -10.87 24.79
N CYS A 559 -18.15 -11.94 24.26
CA CYS A 559 -19.43 -12.50 24.76
C CYS A 559 -19.22 -13.18 26.12
N SER A 560 -19.02 -12.37 27.16
CA SER A 560 -18.52 -12.82 28.47
C SER A 560 -19.46 -13.76 29.23
N LYS A 561 -20.76 -13.76 28.93
CA LYS A 561 -21.77 -14.65 29.53
C LYS A 561 -22.08 -15.89 28.69
N LEU A 562 -21.48 -16.04 27.51
CA LEU A 562 -21.69 -17.21 26.66
C LEU A 562 -21.17 -18.46 27.36
N GLU A 563 -22.07 -19.43 27.61
CA GLU A 563 -21.75 -20.65 28.38
C GLU A 563 -21.40 -21.84 27.49
N THR A 564 -22.05 -21.95 26.34
CA THR A 564 -21.90 -23.10 25.44
C THR A 564 -21.83 -22.70 24.00
N LEU A 565 -20.93 -23.39 23.25
CA LEU A 565 -20.83 -23.29 21.79
C LEU A 565 -20.63 -24.72 21.26
N GLU A 566 -21.74 -25.40 21.01
CA GLU A 566 -21.76 -26.80 20.58
C GLU A 566 -22.51 -26.93 19.25
N SER A 567 -21.87 -27.55 18.27
CA SER A 567 -22.43 -27.85 16.95
C SER A 567 -22.34 -29.34 16.67
N GLN A 568 -23.46 -29.91 16.15
CA GLN A 568 -23.45 -31.24 15.56
C GLN A 568 -23.08 -31.20 14.07
N THR A 569 -23.07 -30.01 13.46
CA THR A 569 -22.81 -29.79 12.04
C THR A 569 -21.32 -29.61 11.82
N HIS A 570 -20.81 -30.25 10.80
CA HIS A 570 -19.48 -29.97 10.29
C HIS A 570 -19.53 -28.80 9.30
N PHE A 571 -18.86 -27.70 9.63
CA PHE A 571 -18.84 -26.49 8.79
C PHE A 571 -17.89 -26.68 7.60
N LYS A 572 -18.41 -26.50 6.39
CA LYS A 572 -17.61 -26.62 5.16
C LYS A 572 -16.95 -25.30 4.75
N SER A 573 -17.53 -24.17 5.15
CA SER A 573 -17.12 -22.85 4.68
C SER A 573 -16.59 -21.94 5.80
N LEU A 574 -16.70 -22.33 7.06
CA LEU A 574 -16.29 -21.52 8.19
C LEU A 574 -14.77 -21.45 8.26
N TRP A 575 -14.21 -20.30 7.88
CA TRP A 575 -12.79 -20.03 7.90
C TRP A 575 -12.35 -19.11 9.06
N HIS A 576 -13.30 -18.36 9.65
CA HIS A 576 -13.02 -17.47 10.78
C HIS A 576 -13.97 -17.75 11.94
N LEU A 577 -13.44 -18.17 13.06
CA LEU A 577 -14.13 -18.35 14.32
C LEU A 577 -13.35 -17.70 15.44
N ASN A 578 -13.90 -16.65 16.07
CA ASN A 578 -13.27 -15.96 17.18
C ASN A 578 -14.16 -16.01 18.41
N VAL A 579 -13.65 -16.60 19.49
CA VAL A 579 -14.31 -16.73 20.80
C VAL A 579 -13.51 -16.07 21.92
N SER A 580 -12.58 -15.17 21.56
CA SER A 580 -11.80 -14.42 22.56
C SER A 580 -12.75 -13.62 23.44
N GLY A 581 -12.51 -13.62 24.75
CA GLY A 581 -13.36 -12.85 25.62
C GLY A 581 -14.60 -13.58 26.18
N CYS A 582 -14.88 -14.80 25.77
CA CYS A 582 -15.98 -15.63 26.28
C CYS A 582 -15.65 -16.26 27.65
N LYS A 583 -15.57 -15.42 28.70
CA LYS A 583 -15.08 -15.84 30.04
C LYS A 583 -15.89 -16.97 30.68
N SER A 584 -17.14 -17.11 30.33
CA SER A 584 -18.03 -18.15 30.89
C SER A 584 -18.09 -19.42 30.03
N LEU A 585 -17.42 -19.45 28.87
CA LEU A 585 -17.49 -20.55 27.92
C LEU A 585 -16.89 -21.81 28.55
N ALA A 586 -17.78 -22.71 28.96
CA ALA A 586 -17.41 -23.99 29.58
C ALA A 586 -17.38 -25.12 28.55
N LYS A 587 -18.25 -25.08 27.55
CA LYS A 587 -18.38 -26.12 26.52
C LYS A 587 -18.15 -25.57 25.14
N PHE A 588 -17.10 -26.06 24.51
CA PHE A 588 -16.75 -25.72 23.12
C PHE A 588 -16.59 -27.01 22.32
N SER A 589 -17.48 -27.25 21.36
CA SER A 589 -17.43 -28.39 20.46
C SER A 589 -17.90 -27.97 19.08
N VAL A 590 -16.99 -27.41 18.30
CA VAL A 590 -17.22 -27.02 16.92
C VAL A 590 -16.29 -27.86 16.04
N SER A 591 -16.70 -28.14 14.81
CA SER A 591 -15.83 -28.80 13.83
C SER A 591 -15.92 -28.11 12.47
N SER A 592 -14.76 -27.71 11.98
CA SER A 592 -14.58 -27.19 10.61
C SER A 592 -13.21 -27.60 10.10
N GLU A 593 -13.13 -27.92 8.82
CA GLU A 593 -11.83 -28.13 8.17
C GLU A 593 -11.25 -26.83 7.63
N GLU A 594 -12.08 -25.80 7.41
CA GLU A 594 -11.70 -24.57 6.70
C GLU A 594 -11.19 -23.45 7.61
N VAL A 595 -11.28 -23.58 8.94
CA VAL A 595 -10.78 -22.57 9.87
C VAL A 595 -9.26 -22.47 9.76
N GLU A 596 -8.78 -21.33 9.30
CA GLU A 596 -7.34 -21.04 9.22
C GLU A 596 -6.81 -20.35 10.47
N VAL A 597 -7.65 -19.52 11.11
CA VAL A 597 -7.29 -18.78 12.32
C VAL A 597 -8.27 -19.10 13.43
N LEU A 598 -7.77 -19.62 14.56
CA LEU A 598 -8.57 -19.91 15.74
C LEU A 598 -8.00 -19.14 16.93
N ASP A 599 -8.76 -18.15 17.40
CA ASP A 599 -8.40 -17.34 18.56
C ASP A 599 -9.23 -17.73 19.79
N LEU A 600 -8.58 -18.39 20.73
CA LEU A 600 -9.14 -18.82 22.01
C LEU A 600 -8.53 -18.04 23.18
N MET A 601 -8.28 -16.74 22.97
CA MET A 601 -7.64 -15.87 23.97
C MET A 601 -8.53 -15.59 25.18
N MET A 602 -9.09 -16.62 25.80
CA MET A 602 -9.78 -16.48 27.12
C MET A 602 -10.06 -17.81 27.80
N GLY A 603 -9.71 -17.94 29.00
CA GLY A 603 -10.23 -18.68 30.14
C GLY A 603 -10.92 -20.02 29.95
N VAL A 604 -10.75 -20.70 28.81
CA VAL A 604 -11.29 -22.04 28.60
C VAL A 604 -10.64 -22.97 29.62
N LYS A 605 -11.49 -23.65 30.38
CA LYS A 605 -11.00 -24.58 31.43
C LYS A 605 -10.43 -25.87 30.84
N VAL A 606 -11.09 -26.36 29.76
CA VAL A 606 -10.69 -27.58 29.05
C VAL A 606 -10.82 -27.31 27.53
N LEU A 607 -9.74 -27.53 26.81
CA LEU A 607 -9.80 -27.60 25.34
C LEU A 607 -10.37 -28.95 24.93
N HIS A 608 -11.52 -28.94 24.25
CA HIS A 608 -12.17 -30.16 23.81
C HIS A 608 -11.34 -30.86 22.70
N PRO A 609 -11.32 -32.20 22.65
CA PRO A 609 -10.64 -32.96 21.57
C PRO A 609 -11.06 -32.61 20.16
N SER A 610 -12.24 -31.98 19.93
CA SER A 610 -12.68 -31.47 18.63
C SER A 610 -11.72 -30.46 18.02
N ILE A 611 -10.80 -29.86 18.81
CA ILE A 611 -9.76 -28.96 18.30
C ILE A 611 -8.93 -29.64 17.20
N GLY A 612 -8.70 -30.94 17.28
CA GLY A 612 -7.95 -31.71 16.27
C GLY A 612 -8.66 -31.82 14.90
N ARG A 613 -9.94 -31.37 14.80
CA ARG A 613 -10.70 -31.40 13.54
C ARG A 613 -10.50 -30.11 12.70
N PHE A 614 -9.76 -29.13 13.21
CA PHE A 614 -9.39 -27.95 12.45
C PHE A 614 -8.13 -28.19 11.61
N SER A 615 -8.21 -29.14 10.67
CA SER A 615 -7.03 -29.65 9.93
C SER A 615 -6.32 -28.60 9.07
N LYS A 616 -7.03 -27.53 8.66
CA LYS A 616 -6.46 -26.39 7.90
C LYS A 616 -6.02 -25.21 8.78
N ALA A 617 -6.15 -25.33 10.12
CA ALA A 617 -5.74 -24.25 11.01
C ALA A 617 -4.25 -23.95 10.86
N ARG A 618 -3.95 -22.70 10.54
CA ARG A 618 -2.59 -22.15 10.40
C ARG A 618 -2.17 -21.39 11.65
N ILE A 619 -3.12 -20.74 12.33
CA ILE A 619 -2.88 -19.89 13.49
C ILE A 619 -3.81 -20.32 14.63
N LEU A 620 -3.22 -20.61 15.80
CA LEU A 620 -3.94 -20.92 17.04
C LEU A 620 -3.39 -20.07 18.17
N HIS A 621 -4.24 -19.20 18.74
CA HIS A 621 -3.96 -18.45 19.96
C HIS A 621 -4.79 -18.99 21.12
N VAL A 622 -4.16 -19.25 22.26
CA VAL A 622 -4.83 -19.77 23.47
C VAL A 622 -4.39 -18.99 24.69
N ASP A 623 -5.33 -18.44 25.46
CA ASP A 623 -5.07 -17.97 26.81
C ASP A 623 -5.44 -19.07 27.82
N GLY A 624 -4.44 -19.62 28.44
CA GLY A 624 -4.57 -20.78 29.30
C GLY A 624 -4.55 -20.50 30.79
N HIS A 625 -4.90 -19.30 31.29
CA HIS A 625 -4.84 -19.03 32.73
C HIS A 625 -5.72 -19.95 33.59
N ARG A 626 -6.74 -20.59 32.99
CA ARG A 626 -7.58 -21.62 33.61
C ARG A 626 -7.40 -23.01 33.03
N LEU A 627 -6.63 -23.15 31.96
CA LEU A 627 -6.48 -24.38 31.21
C LEU A 627 -5.77 -25.44 32.08
N GLU A 628 -6.39 -26.61 32.23
CA GLU A 628 -5.86 -27.70 33.02
C GLU A 628 -4.85 -28.53 32.22
N ASN A 629 -5.12 -28.80 30.94
CA ASN A 629 -4.26 -29.63 30.09
C ASN A 629 -4.42 -29.20 28.60
N LEU A 630 -3.36 -29.44 27.80
CA LEU A 630 -3.44 -29.39 26.32
C LEU A 630 -3.89 -30.77 25.83
N PRO A 631 -4.94 -30.83 24.97
CA PRO A 631 -5.36 -32.12 24.41
C PRO A 631 -4.30 -32.63 23.43
N LYS A 632 -4.03 -33.93 23.48
CA LYS A 632 -3.10 -34.61 22.54
C LYS A 632 -3.53 -34.45 21.07
N GLU A 633 -4.81 -34.19 20.83
CA GLU A 633 -5.41 -33.96 19.52
C GLU A 633 -4.89 -32.68 18.83
N LEU A 634 -4.23 -31.79 19.53
CA LEU A 634 -3.48 -30.69 18.92
C LEU A 634 -2.42 -31.18 17.93
N SER A 635 -1.86 -32.37 18.14
CA SER A 635 -0.94 -33.04 17.20
C SER A 635 -1.57 -33.35 15.82
N CYS A 636 -2.91 -33.31 15.70
CA CYS A 636 -3.62 -33.49 14.44
C CYS A 636 -3.60 -32.25 13.54
N LEU A 637 -3.23 -31.06 14.07
CA LEU A 637 -3.18 -29.79 13.34
C LEU A 637 -1.91 -29.70 12.47
N LYS A 638 -1.82 -30.52 11.46
CA LYS A 638 -0.60 -30.66 10.62
C LYS A 638 -0.27 -29.39 9.82
N SER A 639 -1.25 -28.53 9.56
CA SER A 639 -1.11 -27.27 8.81
C SER A 639 -0.73 -26.10 9.71
N LEU A 640 -0.62 -26.30 11.04
CA LEU A 640 -0.41 -25.21 11.98
C LEU A 640 0.98 -24.58 11.79
N GLU A 641 0.98 -23.28 11.50
CA GLU A 641 2.18 -22.47 11.30
C GLU A 641 2.52 -21.65 12.54
N THR A 642 1.51 -21.16 13.27
CA THR A 642 1.69 -20.35 14.49
C THR A 642 0.89 -20.93 15.65
N LEU A 643 1.56 -21.22 16.75
CA LEU A 643 0.95 -21.61 18.04
C LEU A 643 1.36 -20.60 19.11
N SER A 644 0.37 -19.93 19.71
CA SER A 644 0.60 -18.97 20.78
C SER A 644 -0.14 -19.38 22.05
N LEU A 645 0.60 -19.63 23.11
CA LEU A 645 0.10 -20.06 24.42
C LEU A 645 0.42 -18.97 25.45
N HIS A 646 -0.63 -18.29 25.94
CA HIS A 646 -0.50 -17.21 26.91
C HIS A 646 -0.93 -17.68 28.30
N ARG A 647 -0.18 -17.32 29.34
CA ARG A 647 -0.53 -17.54 30.76
C ARG A 647 -0.97 -18.95 31.08
N CYS A 648 -0.41 -19.95 30.42
CA CYS A 648 -0.72 -21.35 30.63
C CYS A 648 -0.14 -21.84 31.95
N SER A 649 -0.90 -21.68 33.03
CA SER A 649 -0.43 -21.89 34.41
C SER A 649 -0.36 -23.35 34.85
N ARG A 650 -1.02 -24.30 34.15
CA ARG A 650 -1.07 -25.71 34.52
C ARG A 650 -0.71 -26.70 33.42
N VAL A 651 -0.46 -26.17 32.22
CA VAL A 651 -0.41 -26.96 30.98
C VAL A 651 0.97 -27.52 30.64
N SER A 652 1.99 -27.17 31.40
CA SER A 652 3.38 -27.31 30.97
C SER A 652 4.07 -28.54 31.54
N SER A 653 3.35 -29.69 31.64
CA SER A 653 4.08 -30.93 31.85
C SER A 653 4.86 -31.31 30.59
N LYS A 654 6.12 -31.67 30.75
CA LYS A 654 7.02 -32.09 29.66
C LYS A 654 6.39 -33.18 28.76
N GLU A 655 5.59 -34.07 29.38
CA GLU A 655 4.91 -35.19 28.70
C GLU A 655 3.80 -34.71 27.76
N ASN A 656 3.01 -33.74 28.18
CA ASN A 656 1.92 -33.20 27.35
C ASN A 656 2.45 -32.46 26.13
N LEU A 657 3.46 -31.61 26.29
CA LEU A 657 4.12 -30.92 25.18
C LEU A 657 4.82 -31.90 24.23
N HIS A 658 5.38 -32.97 24.75
CA HIS A 658 5.99 -34.04 23.97
C HIS A 658 4.97 -34.67 22.98
N LEU A 659 3.76 -34.96 23.43
CA LEU A 659 2.70 -35.52 22.58
C LEU A 659 2.25 -34.53 21.51
N VAL A 660 2.16 -33.24 21.84
CA VAL A 660 1.71 -32.20 20.92
C VAL A 660 2.75 -31.96 19.82
N PHE A 661 4.05 -31.86 20.14
CA PHE A 661 5.10 -31.55 19.17
C PHE A 661 5.30 -32.62 18.12
N ASN A 662 4.97 -33.88 18.41
CA ASN A 662 5.10 -34.99 17.44
C ASN A 662 4.30 -34.80 16.13
N GLY A 663 3.24 -33.98 16.14
CA GLY A 663 2.37 -33.78 14.97
C GLY A 663 2.51 -32.44 14.26
N LEU A 664 3.20 -31.46 14.86
CA LEU A 664 3.22 -30.06 14.39
C LEU A 664 4.42 -29.74 13.47
N GLN A 665 4.62 -30.54 12.42
CA GLN A 665 5.80 -30.43 11.55
C GLN A 665 5.84 -29.14 10.70
N SER A 666 4.69 -28.48 10.45
CA SER A 666 4.60 -27.23 9.69
C SER A 666 4.80 -25.99 10.55
N LEU A 667 4.98 -26.15 11.88
CA LEU A 667 5.02 -25.03 12.81
C LEU A 667 6.25 -24.15 12.57
N ARG A 668 5.99 -22.86 12.30
CA ARG A 668 7.01 -21.84 12.07
C ARG A 668 7.23 -20.93 13.27
N GLU A 669 6.16 -20.66 14.02
CA GLU A 669 6.21 -19.75 15.15
C GLU A 669 5.57 -20.38 16.38
N LEU A 670 6.30 -20.39 17.49
CA LEU A 670 5.86 -20.94 18.78
C LEU A 670 6.09 -19.92 19.88
N TYR A 671 4.99 -19.55 20.55
CA TYR A 671 5.00 -18.55 21.61
C TYR A 671 4.48 -19.15 22.91
N PHE A 672 5.25 -19.01 23.99
CA PHE A 672 4.85 -19.24 25.37
C PHE A 672 5.03 -17.94 26.15
N MET A 673 3.94 -17.16 26.26
CA MET A 673 3.97 -15.85 26.87
C MET A 673 3.45 -15.91 28.29
N ASP A 674 4.24 -15.44 29.28
CA ASP A 674 3.89 -15.43 30.71
C ASP A 674 3.51 -16.83 31.29
N CYS A 675 4.12 -17.88 30.77
CA CYS A 675 3.84 -19.26 31.21
C CYS A 675 4.66 -19.62 32.45
N HIS A 676 4.19 -19.20 33.63
CA HIS A 676 4.93 -19.30 34.89
C HIS A 676 5.15 -20.73 35.41
N TYR A 677 4.54 -21.76 34.86
CA TYR A 677 4.73 -23.17 35.21
C TYR A 677 5.46 -23.95 34.11
N LEU A 678 5.90 -23.27 33.06
CA LEU A 678 6.76 -23.87 32.06
C LEU A 678 8.22 -23.84 32.57
N PHE A 679 8.70 -24.93 33.11
CA PHE A 679 10.06 -25.03 33.65
C PHE A 679 11.07 -25.61 32.65
N GLU A 680 10.62 -26.51 31.79
CA GLU A 680 11.44 -27.17 30.78
C GLU A 680 10.63 -27.42 29.49
N LEU A 681 11.29 -27.33 28.33
CA LEU A 681 10.75 -27.82 27.07
C LEU A 681 11.13 -29.29 26.85
N PRO A 682 10.30 -30.08 26.16
CA PRO A 682 10.60 -31.47 25.87
C PRO A 682 11.72 -31.61 24.84
N ASP A 683 12.50 -32.69 24.93
CA ASP A 683 13.65 -32.95 24.07
C ASP A 683 13.28 -33.14 22.60
N ASN A 684 12.03 -33.56 22.30
CA ASN A 684 11.53 -33.68 20.93
C ASN A 684 11.14 -32.36 20.25
N ILE A 685 11.48 -31.19 20.81
CA ILE A 685 11.32 -29.90 20.16
C ILE A 685 12.04 -29.86 18.79
N ASN A 686 13.11 -30.63 18.62
CA ASN A 686 13.84 -30.79 17.37
C ASN A 686 13.01 -31.39 16.23
N GLN A 687 11.83 -31.98 16.50
CA GLN A 687 10.90 -32.45 15.48
C GLN A 687 10.17 -31.30 14.79
N LEU A 688 10.15 -30.12 15.41
CA LEU A 688 9.60 -28.90 14.81
C LEU A 688 10.60 -28.32 13.77
N SER A 689 10.90 -29.07 12.74
CA SER A 689 11.97 -28.76 11.77
C SER A 689 11.75 -27.46 10.98
N SER A 690 10.51 -26.99 10.88
CA SER A 690 10.11 -25.75 10.20
C SER A 690 10.12 -24.51 11.11
N LEU A 691 10.45 -24.68 12.41
CA LEU A 691 10.34 -23.62 13.42
C LEU A 691 11.35 -22.50 13.13
N GLN A 692 10.84 -21.30 12.85
CA GLN A 692 11.61 -20.09 12.58
C GLN A 692 11.70 -19.16 13.78
N LYS A 693 10.64 -19.13 14.61
CA LYS A 693 10.56 -18.27 15.77
C LYS A 693 10.10 -19.03 17.01
N LEU A 694 10.88 -18.93 18.07
CA LEU A 694 10.54 -19.43 19.41
C LEU A 694 10.57 -18.27 20.38
N ALA A 695 9.46 -18.01 21.09
CA ALA A 695 9.38 -16.99 22.13
C ALA A 695 8.88 -17.62 23.44
N LEU A 696 9.61 -17.41 24.54
CA LEU A 696 9.33 -17.92 25.87
C LEU A 696 9.15 -16.77 26.89
N ASP A 697 8.77 -15.58 26.39
CA ASP A 697 8.79 -14.33 27.13
C ASP A 697 7.95 -14.39 28.43
N GLY A 698 8.54 -13.96 29.55
CA GLY A 698 7.90 -14.02 30.87
C GLY A 698 7.76 -15.42 31.49
N SER A 699 8.19 -16.49 30.82
CA SER A 699 8.07 -17.87 31.27
C SER A 699 9.15 -18.22 32.32
N TYR A 700 8.87 -19.25 33.16
CA TYR A 700 9.78 -19.68 34.25
C TYR A 700 10.73 -20.81 33.83
N VAL A 701 11.07 -20.85 32.52
CA VAL A 701 12.00 -21.86 32.00
C VAL A 701 13.35 -21.74 32.69
N VAL A 702 13.85 -22.88 33.21
CA VAL A 702 15.11 -22.99 33.93
C VAL A 702 16.29 -23.29 33.00
N ARG A 703 16.03 -24.12 31.99
CA ARG A 703 16.99 -24.50 30.95
C ARG A 703 16.29 -24.87 29.65
N LEU A 704 16.97 -24.66 28.53
CA LEU A 704 16.52 -25.17 27.25
C LEU A 704 17.11 -26.55 26.98
N PRO A 705 16.42 -27.44 26.24
CA PRO A 705 16.95 -28.77 25.91
C PRO A 705 18.12 -28.66 24.91
N GLU A 706 19.12 -29.55 25.08
CA GLU A 706 20.30 -29.63 24.21
C GLU A 706 19.93 -29.90 22.73
N THR A 707 18.78 -30.49 22.48
CA THR A 707 18.26 -30.79 21.15
C THR A 707 17.87 -29.55 20.36
N ILE A 708 17.76 -28.36 20.98
CA ILE A 708 17.44 -27.08 20.30
C ILE A 708 18.44 -26.75 19.19
N LYS A 709 19.70 -27.18 19.34
CA LYS A 709 20.75 -26.99 18.34
C LYS A 709 20.44 -27.61 16.97
N HIS A 710 19.51 -28.56 16.92
CA HIS A 710 19.10 -29.23 15.68
C HIS A 710 17.97 -28.52 14.93
N LEU A 711 17.42 -27.43 15.48
CA LEU A 711 16.43 -26.60 14.80
C LEU A 711 17.08 -25.74 13.71
N SER A 712 17.34 -26.32 12.56
CA SER A 712 18.09 -25.67 11.47
C SER A 712 17.40 -24.47 10.80
N ALA A 713 16.08 -24.32 11.00
CA ALA A 713 15.28 -23.22 10.49
C ALA A 713 15.09 -22.08 11.52
N LEU A 714 15.50 -22.26 12.79
CA LEU A 714 15.24 -21.30 13.85
C LEU A 714 16.07 -20.02 13.66
N GLU A 715 15.39 -18.90 13.39
CA GLU A 715 15.99 -17.59 13.14
C GLU A 715 15.87 -16.64 14.32
N THR A 716 14.76 -16.73 15.07
CA THR A 716 14.49 -15.83 16.20
C THR A 716 14.23 -16.64 17.47
N LEU A 717 14.98 -16.34 18.52
CA LEU A 717 14.77 -16.86 19.88
C LEU A 717 14.55 -15.69 20.84
N SER A 718 13.33 -15.56 21.41
CA SER A 718 13.01 -14.56 22.43
C SER A 718 12.83 -15.23 23.80
N LEU A 719 13.54 -14.71 24.79
CA LEU A 719 13.60 -15.19 26.17
C LEU A 719 13.35 -14.05 27.16
N LYS A 720 12.71 -12.95 26.72
CA LYS A 720 12.49 -11.75 27.56
C LYS A 720 11.77 -12.10 28.88
N GLY A 721 12.31 -11.63 29.99
CA GLY A 721 11.69 -11.86 31.28
C GLY A 721 11.74 -13.30 31.81
N CYS A 722 12.53 -14.19 31.22
CA CYS A 722 12.77 -15.54 31.70
C CYS A 722 13.67 -15.50 32.94
N ARG A 723 13.14 -15.02 34.09
CA ARG A 723 13.91 -14.73 35.30
C ARG A 723 14.54 -15.96 35.97
N ARG A 724 14.11 -17.18 35.61
CA ARG A 724 14.63 -18.44 36.16
C ARG A 724 15.63 -19.15 35.25
N LEU A 725 15.87 -18.63 34.05
CA LEU A 725 16.78 -19.23 33.07
C LEU A 725 18.24 -19.19 33.62
N GLN A 726 18.86 -20.35 33.80
CA GLN A 726 20.19 -20.51 34.39
C GLN A 726 21.29 -20.70 33.35
N SER A 727 20.99 -21.29 32.20
CA SER A 727 21.98 -21.57 31.17
C SER A 727 21.32 -21.68 29.79
N LEU A 728 22.09 -21.33 28.73
CA LEU A 728 21.75 -21.61 27.37
C LEU A 728 22.59 -22.80 26.88
N PRO A 729 21.99 -23.77 26.19
CA PRO A 729 22.71 -24.85 25.51
C PRO A 729 23.37 -24.27 24.22
N GLU A 730 24.05 -25.13 23.46
CA GLU A 730 24.51 -24.78 22.11
C GLU A 730 23.31 -24.41 21.22
N LEU A 731 23.35 -23.20 20.63
CA LEU A 731 22.25 -22.68 19.82
C LEU A 731 22.47 -23.01 18.31
N PRO A 732 21.40 -23.15 17.53
CA PRO A 732 21.48 -23.38 16.10
C PRO A 732 22.26 -22.26 15.40
N SER A 733 23.05 -22.61 14.40
CA SER A 733 23.77 -21.63 13.58
C SER A 733 22.85 -20.75 12.71
N SER A 734 21.59 -21.09 12.61
CA SER A 734 20.55 -20.36 11.87
C SER A 734 20.03 -19.12 12.62
N ILE A 735 20.26 -19.02 13.94
CA ILE A 735 19.72 -17.91 14.73
C ILE A 735 20.32 -16.57 14.25
N ILE A 736 19.44 -15.64 13.92
CA ILE A 736 19.73 -14.28 13.49
C ILE A 736 19.46 -13.30 14.64
N ARG A 737 18.39 -13.56 15.41
CA ARG A 737 17.91 -12.69 16.49
C ARG A 737 17.80 -13.47 17.80
N LEU A 738 18.51 -13.03 18.83
CA LEU A 738 18.41 -13.54 20.20
C LEU A 738 18.03 -12.38 21.13
N GLU A 739 16.93 -12.51 21.86
CA GLU A 739 16.43 -11.53 22.83
C GLU A 739 16.38 -12.19 24.22
N ALA A 740 17.09 -11.64 25.19
CA ALA A 740 17.18 -12.20 26.55
C ALA A 740 17.12 -11.10 27.64
N ASP A 741 16.24 -10.10 27.42
CA ASP A 741 16.03 -9.01 28.37
C ASP A 741 15.48 -9.56 29.71
N ASN A 742 15.90 -9.02 30.83
CA ASN A 742 15.41 -9.38 32.17
C ASN A 742 15.59 -10.87 32.56
N CYS A 743 16.56 -11.57 31.97
CA CYS A 743 16.96 -12.92 32.39
C CYS A 743 17.96 -12.85 33.58
N THR A 744 17.46 -12.59 34.77
CA THR A 744 18.28 -12.23 35.97
C THR A 744 19.24 -13.31 36.46
N LEU A 745 19.01 -14.59 36.16
CA LEU A 745 19.85 -15.71 36.55
C LEU A 745 20.77 -16.23 35.44
N LEU A 746 20.67 -15.71 34.22
CA LEU A 746 21.47 -16.18 33.10
C LEU A 746 22.90 -15.62 33.16
N PRO A 747 23.95 -16.45 33.33
CA PRO A 747 25.32 -15.98 33.32
C PRO A 747 25.79 -15.64 31.89
N ILE A 748 26.42 -14.47 31.73
CA ILE A 748 26.86 -13.94 30.44
C ILE A 748 28.06 -14.72 29.86
N ALA A 749 28.83 -15.34 30.70
CA ALA A 749 30.04 -16.06 30.30
C ALA A 749 29.76 -17.49 29.75
N SER A 750 28.54 -17.79 29.31
CA SER A 750 28.28 -19.11 28.74
C SER A 750 29.05 -19.27 27.43
N SER A 751 29.76 -20.38 27.27
CA SER A 751 30.48 -20.77 26.05
C SER A 751 29.57 -20.79 24.81
N SER A 752 28.26 -20.91 25.01
CA SER A 752 27.23 -20.91 23.98
C SER A 752 27.07 -19.57 23.27
N LEU A 753 27.27 -18.46 23.98
CA LEU A 753 27.17 -17.11 23.35
C LEU A 753 28.44 -16.74 22.55
N THR A 754 29.62 -17.24 23.00
CA THR A 754 30.89 -17.00 22.31
C THR A 754 30.96 -17.75 20.96
N ASN A 755 30.23 -18.85 20.82
CA ASN A 755 30.16 -19.66 19.59
C ASN A 755 29.05 -19.27 18.65
N PHE A 756 28.27 -18.23 18.95
CA PHE A 756 27.21 -17.73 18.08
C PHE A 756 27.79 -17.21 16.75
N ARG A 757 27.57 -17.95 15.67
CA ARG A 757 28.02 -17.64 14.32
C ARG A 757 26.80 -17.56 13.41
N PRO A 758 26.33 -16.37 12.97
CA PRO A 758 25.32 -16.26 11.93
C PRO A 758 25.79 -16.89 10.62
N LYS A 759 24.91 -17.52 9.87
CA LYS A 759 25.21 -18.20 8.58
C LYS A 759 26.00 -17.33 7.60
N GLU A 760 27.02 -17.92 6.94
CA GLU A 760 27.83 -17.25 5.94
C GLU A 760 27.18 -17.13 4.56
N ASP A 761 26.14 -17.92 4.25
CA ASP A 761 25.52 -18.02 2.93
C ASP A 761 24.31 -17.07 2.80
N GLY A 762 24.61 -15.84 2.38
CA GLY A 762 23.56 -14.84 2.06
C GLY A 762 23.03 -14.98 0.64
N ARG A 763 22.01 -15.80 0.44
CA ARG A 763 21.11 -15.71 -0.72
C ARG A 763 19.69 -15.40 -0.23
N SER A 764 19.45 -14.21 0.27
CA SER A 764 18.11 -13.62 0.37
C SER A 764 18.23 -12.13 0.60
N ASP A 765 17.33 -11.38 -0.01
CA ASP A 765 17.22 -9.91 0.08
C ASP A 765 16.70 -9.44 1.45
N ASP A 766 16.85 -10.23 2.52
CA ASP A 766 16.32 -9.95 3.84
C ASP A 766 17.32 -9.17 4.69
N SER A 767 16.85 -8.10 5.28
CA SER A 767 17.55 -7.29 6.26
C SER A 767 17.83 -8.11 7.53
N PHE A 768 19.09 -8.42 7.80
CA PHE A 768 19.51 -9.14 9.01
C PHE A 768 19.55 -8.18 10.20
N HIS A 769 18.68 -8.38 11.17
CA HIS A 769 18.67 -7.68 12.44
C HIS A 769 19.30 -8.57 13.51
N ASN A 770 20.59 -8.37 13.81
CA ASN A 770 21.20 -8.96 14.99
C ASN A 770 20.95 -8.05 16.20
N CYS A 771 19.88 -8.32 16.98
CA CYS A 771 19.64 -7.69 18.27
C CYS A 771 19.96 -8.69 19.37
N VAL A 772 20.95 -8.40 20.20
CA VAL A 772 21.21 -9.13 21.44
C VAL A 772 20.90 -8.16 22.58
N ASN A 773 19.75 -8.35 23.22
CA ASN A 773 19.31 -7.54 24.34
C ASN A 773 19.56 -8.32 25.65
N PHE A 774 20.53 -7.90 26.44
CA PHE A 774 20.85 -8.51 27.72
C PHE A 774 20.59 -7.52 28.85
N HIS A 775 19.93 -8.00 29.90
CA HIS A 775 19.81 -7.28 31.16
C HIS A 775 20.77 -7.94 32.17
N VAL A 776 21.83 -7.26 32.55
CA VAL A 776 22.89 -7.85 33.36
C VAL A 776 23.17 -7.02 34.59
N GLN A 777 23.16 -7.69 35.77
CA GLN A 777 23.44 -7.04 37.08
C GLN A 777 24.92 -6.99 37.47
N LYS A 778 25.84 -7.67 36.79
CA LYS A 778 27.28 -7.63 37.11
C LYS A 778 28.13 -7.80 35.84
N HIS A 779 29.02 -6.85 35.62
CA HIS A 779 29.90 -6.79 34.47
C HIS A 779 31.32 -7.28 34.78
N THR A 780 31.85 -8.07 33.82
CA THR A 780 33.28 -8.43 33.82
C THR A 780 33.94 -7.80 32.57
N ASP A 781 35.22 -7.47 32.70
CA ASP A 781 36.05 -6.99 31.59
C ASP A 781 36.00 -7.96 30.38
N SER A 782 35.73 -9.23 30.62
CA SER A 782 35.55 -10.28 29.61
C SER A 782 34.33 -10.03 28.69
N PHE A 783 33.22 -9.52 29.22
CA PHE A 783 32.04 -9.20 28.44
C PHE A 783 32.28 -7.99 27.54
N HIS A 784 32.92 -6.95 28.07
CA HIS A 784 33.29 -5.77 27.29
C HIS A 784 34.29 -6.13 26.17
N GLN A 785 35.22 -7.04 26.42
CA GLN A 785 36.12 -7.54 25.39
C GLN A 785 35.37 -8.34 24.32
N TYR A 786 34.41 -9.17 24.70
CA TYR A 786 33.54 -9.90 23.79
C TYR A 786 32.73 -8.94 22.87
N LEU A 787 32.19 -7.85 23.42
CA LEU A 787 31.45 -6.83 22.62
C LEU A 787 32.36 -6.17 21.59
N ARG A 788 33.62 -5.87 21.99
CA ARG A 788 34.62 -5.29 21.07
C ARG A 788 34.94 -6.27 19.93
N ASP A 789 35.18 -7.54 20.25
CA ASP A 789 35.49 -8.56 19.25
C ASP A 789 34.29 -8.85 18.34
N LEU A 790 33.08 -8.75 18.86
CA LEU A 790 31.85 -8.86 18.08
C LEU A 790 31.72 -7.69 17.08
N ALA A 791 32.00 -6.47 17.51
CA ALA A 791 31.98 -5.28 16.67
C ALA A 791 32.98 -5.41 15.49
N HIS A 792 34.22 -5.83 15.78
CA HIS A 792 35.22 -6.04 14.74
C HIS A 792 34.87 -7.18 13.76
N ARG A 793 34.35 -8.31 14.26
CA ARG A 793 33.91 -9.42 13.40
C ARG A 793 32.76 -9.03 12.49
N TYR A 794 31.87 -8.17 12.97
CA TYR A 794 30.77 -7.66 12.23
C TYR A 794 31.21 -6.80 11.04
N GLU A 795 32.15 -5.89 11.26
CA GLU A 795 32.70 -5.02 10.23
C GLU A 795 33.48 -5.80 9.16
N LEU A 796 34.28 -6.79 9.55
CA LEU A 796 34.98 -7.67 8.62
C LEU A 796 34.05 -8.40 7.64
N ARG A 797 32.84 -8.77 8.08
CA ARG A 797 31.82 -9.38 7.21
C ARG A 797 31.21 -8.38 6.24
N ARG A 798 30.99 -7.14 6.68
CA ARG A 798 30.48 -6.06 5.82
C ARG A 798 31.44 -5.75 4.68
N ILE A 799 32.73 -5.71 4.96
CA ILE A 799 33.77 -5.44 3.95
C ILE A 799 33.84 -6.58 2.93
N LYS A 800 33.80 -7.85 3.36
CA LYS A 800 33.82 -9.02 2.45
C LYS A 800 32.64 -9.03 1.48
N ARG A 801 31.44 -8.54 1.87
CA ARG A 801 30.26 -8.46 1.00
C ARG A 801 30.34 -7.35 -0.04
N ARG A 802 31.01 -6.23 0.23
CA ARG A 802 31.20 -5.13 -0.75
C ARG A 802 32.13 -5.49 -1.91
N GLY A 803 32.99 -6.50 -1.76
CA GLY A 803 33.94 -6.95 -2.78
C GLY A 803 33.41 -7.93 -3.83
N GLY A 804 32.17 -8.39 -3.75
CA GLY A 804 31.51 -9.24 -4.75
C GLY A 804 30.62 -8.42 -5.68
N GLY A 805 31.04 -8.29 -6.96
CA GLY A 805 30.34 -7.48 -7.97
C GLY A 805 28.95 -8.00 -8.38
N GLY A 806 27.97 -7.92 -7.49
CA GLY A 806 26.58 -8.19 -7.75
C GLY A 806 25.76 -6.89 -7.80
N ARG A 807 24.77 -6.82 -8.71
CA ARG A 807 23.88 -5.68 -8.93
C ARG A 807 23.40 -5.05 -7.62
N ARG A 808 23.42 -3.72 -7.57
CA ARG A 808 22.85 -2.90 -6.51
C ARG A 808 21.38 -3.26 -6.31
N THR A 809 21.09 -4.11 -5.36
CA THR A 809 19.75 -4.21 -4.74
C THR A 809 19.73 -3.23 -3.56
N MET A 810 18.63 -2.49 -3.44
CA MET A 810 18.38 -1.55 -2.35
C MET A 810 18.64 -2.27 -1.02
N PHE A 811 19.55 -1.75 -0.27
CA PHE A 811 19.98 -1.95 1.11
C PHE A 811 19.18 -2.92 1.97
N ALA A 812 19.66 -4.16 2.08
CA ALA A 812 19.38 -5.03 3.22
C ALA A 812 20.22 -4.54 4.41
N ASP A 813 19.56 -3.92 5.35
CA ASP A 813 20.15 -3.26 6.51
C ASP A 813 20.41 -4.27 7.61
N ILE A 814 21.70 -4.56 7.90
CA ILE A 814 22.10 -5.33 9.06
C ILE A 814 22.16 -4.38 10.28
N ASN A 815 21.25 -4.51 11.23
CA ASN A 815 21.24 -3.73 12.47
C ASN A 815 21.90 -4.52 13.59
N PHE A 816 23.06 -4.07 14.03
CA PHE A 816 23.64 -4.53 15.30
C PHE A 816 23.23 -3.53 16.38
N ARG A 817 22.46 -4.01 17.38
CA ARG A 817 22.01 -3.21 18.51
C ARG A 817 22.19 -4.03 19.78
N ILE A 818 22.80 -3.45 20.78
CA ILE A 818 22.95 -4.06 22.10
C ILE A 818 22.38 -3.09 23.14
N PHE A 819 21.56 -3.62 24.02
CA PHE A 819 20.97 -2.90 25.12
C PHE A 819 21.18 -3.70 26.41
N TYR A 820 21.82 -3.11 27.41
CA TYR A 820 22.05 -3.77 28.66
C TYR A 820 22.16 -2.79 29.84
N GLN A 821 21.91 -3.26 31.04
CA GLN A 821 21.94 -2.46 32.26
C GLN A 821 23.37 -2.26 32.72
N ASP A 822 23.88 -1.04 32.63
CA ASP A 822 25.13 -0.57 33.25
C ASP A 822 25.11 0.96 33.31
N HIS A 823 25.96 1.49 34.18
CA HIS A 823 26.17 2.92 34.38
C HIS A 823 27.51 3.42 33.83
N ARG A 824 28.31 2.56 33.19
CA ARG A 824 29.66 2.86 32.71
C ARG A 824 29.86 2.41 31.26
N ILE A 825 30.32 3.35 30.45
CA ILE A 825 30.77 3.02 29.09
C ILE A 825 31.99 2.07 29.14
N PRO A 826 32.02 1.04 28.29
CA PRO A 826 33.19 0.15 28.16
C PRO A 826 34.48 0.90 27.92
N LYS A 827 35.55 0.56 28.61
CA LYS A 827 36.88 1.24 28.54
C LYS A 827 37.53 1.21 27.15
N TRP A 828 37.07 0.36 26.24
CA TRP A 828 37.63 0.25 24.89
C TRP A 828 37.12 1.31 23.90
N PHE A 829 36.09 2.11 24.28
CA PHE A 829 35.69 3.25 23.45
C PHE A 829 36.77 4.32 23.47
N THR A 830 37.18 4.77 22.25
CA THR A 830 38.30 5.72 22.09
C THR A 830 37.91 7.13 22.53
N TYR A 831 36.67 7.54 22.23
CA TYR A 831 36.15 8.84 22.59
C TYR A 831 34.95 8.69 23.53
N GLN A 832 34.98 9.36 24.69
CA GLN A 832 33.93 9.31 25.71
C GLN A 832 33.76 10.69 26.34
N THR A 833 32.47 11.03 26.64
CA THR A 833 32.16 12.30 27.33
C THR A 833 30.93 12.14 28.21
N LYS A 834 30.77 13.03 29.17
CA LYS A 834 29.53 13.17 29.97
C LYS A 834 28.55 14.07 29.23
N GLY A 835 27.26 13.68 29.26
CA GLY A 835 26.20 14.40 28.56
C GLY A 835 25.89 13.84 27.16
N ALA A 836 25.10 14.57 26.43
CA ALA A 836 24.48 14.15 25.17
C ALA A 836 25.29 14.51 23.91
N SER A 837 26.42 15.19 24.06
CA SER A 837 27.22 15.64 22.90
C SER A 837 28.68 15.22 23.06
N ILE A 838 29.28 14.75 21.99
CA ILE A 838 30.68 14.33 21.93
C ILE A 838 31.37 14.96 20.72
N THR A 839 32.54 15.56 20.95
CA THR A 839 33.40 16.13 19.89
C THR A 839 34.75 15.46 19.88
N PHE A 840 35.20 15.05 18.71
CA PHE A 840 36.52 14.42 18.50
C PHE A 840 37.12 14.82 17.16
N GLU A 841 38.43 14.68 17.03
CA GLU A 841 39.15 14.93 15.78
C GLU A 841 39.51 13.60 15.12
N LEU A 842 39.31 13.54 13.80
CA LEU A 842 39.71 12.43 12.97
C LEU A 842 41.00 12.82 12.23
N ASP A 843 42.07 12.05 12.51
CA ASP A 843 43.36 12.20 11.81
C ASP A 843 43.25 11.63 10.40
N GLN A 844 43.97 12.24 9.46
CA GLN A 844 44.07 11.68 8.10
C GLN A 844 44.92 10.39 8.05
N PRO A 845 44.59 9.45 7.14
CA PRO A 845 43.51 9.47 6.15
C PRO A 845 42.16 8.92 6.71
N TYR A 846 41.10 9.72 6.69
CA TYR A 846 39.75 9.31 7.13
C TYR A 846 39.21 8.11 6.38
N ASP A 847 39.78 7.76 5.24
CA ASP A 847 39.35 6.63 4.39
C ASP A 847 39.67 5.26 5.02
N LEU A 848 40.48 5.23 6.09
CA LEU A 848 40.75 4.01 6.86
C LEU A 848 39.60 3.62 7.80
N CYS A 849 38.72 4.57 8.16
CA CYS A 849 37.52 4.27 8.97
C CYS A 849 36.43 3.69 8.07
N SER A 850 36.00 2.47 8.37
CA SER A 850 34.98 1.77 7.62
C SER A 850 33.58 1.96 8.20
N SER A 851 33.45 2.16 9.52
CA SER A 851 32.22 2.47 10.25
C SER A 851 32.54 2.96 11.67
N PHE A 852 31.47 3.32 12.42
CA PHE A 852 31.57 3.74 13.80
C PHE A 852 30.64 2.90 14.69
N VAL A 853 31.06 2.68 15.95
CA VAL A 853 30.17 2.17 17.02
C VAL A 853 29.82 3.34 17.90
N LEU A 854 28.53 3.62 18.03
CA LEU A 854 27.98 4.64 18.91
C LEU A 854 27.49 4.00 20.21
N CYS A 855 27.75 4.63 21.34
CA CYS A 855 27.32 4.18 22.66
C CYS A 855 26.71 5.35 23.45
N VAL A 856 25.59 5.10 24.10
CA VAL A 856 24.87 6.09 24.90
C VAL A 856 24.44 5.47 26.23
N VAL A 857 24.67 6.15 27.36
CA VAL A 857 24.15 5.78 28.69
C VAL A 857 22.88 6.58 28.93
N ILE A 858 21.76 5.89 29.06
CA ILE A 858 20.44 6.46 29.24
C ILE A 858 20.02 6.37 30.70
N ALA A 859 19.67 7.49 31.33
CA ALA A 859 19.16 7.56 32.68
C ALA A 859 17.75 7.00 32.83
N PRO A 860 17.34 6.49 34.02
CA PRO A 860 15.98 6.03 34.25
C PRO A 860 14.98 7.19 34.15
N CYS A 861 13.86 6.97 33.45
CA CYS A 861 12.77 7.93 33.34
C CYS A 861 11.84 7.87 34.56
N TRP A 862 11.79 8.93 35.38
CA TRP A 862 10.84 9.08 36.48
C TRP A 862 10.25 10.49 36.51
N PRO A 863 8.94 10.76 36.74
CA PRO A 863 7.82 9.88 37.12
C PRO A 863 6.60 9.95 36.15
N SER A 864 6.74 9.78 34.89
CA SER A 864 5.58 9.83 33.99
C SER A 864 5.41 8.53 33.22
N PRO A 865 4.21 7.90 33.17
CA PRO A 865 3.98 6.73 32.36
C PRO A 865 3.90 7.16 30.89
N ILE A 866 5.04 7.34 30.24
CA ILE A 866 5.09 7.49 28.79
C ILE A 866 4.76 6.11 28.22
N LYS A 867 3.51 5.93 27.78
CA LYS A 867 3.00 4.69 27.15
C LYS A 867 3.45 4.51 25.71
N TYR A 868 4.30 5.41 25.18
CA TYR A 868 4.67 5.43 23.76
C TYR A 868 6.18 5.46 23.60
N GLY A 869 6.70 4.74 22.61
CA GLY A 869 8.12 4.58 22.35
C GLY A 869 8.87 5.93 22.18
N LEU A 870 10.03 6.01 22.80
CA LEU A 870 10.97 7.10 22.61
C LEU A 870 11.90 6.76 21.44
N ILE A 871 12.10 7.70 20.52
CA ILE A 871 13.04 7.57 19.40
C ILE A 871 14.35 8.25 19.77
N LEU A 872 15.46 7.50 19.76
CA LEU A 872 16.80 8.05 19.92
C LEU A 872 17.36 8.43 18.56
N GLN A 873 17.76 9.69 18.41
CA GLN A 873 18.37 10.23 17.19
C GLN A 873 19.75 10.83 17.50
N TYR A 874 20.56 10.95 16.48
CA TYR A 874 21.76 11.79 16.57
C TYR A 874 21.86 12.77 15.40
N GLN A 875 22.53 13.89 15.64
CA GLN A 875 22.96 14.87 14.65
C GLN A 875 24.47 14.90 14.58
N CYS A 876 25.02 14.80 13.40
CA CYS A 876 26.46 14.83 13.16
C CYS A 876 26.83 16.13 12.47
N HIS A 877 27.75 16.88 13.07
CA HIS A 877 28.31 18.13 12.57
C HIS A 877 29.79 17.91 12.23
N LEU A 878 30.18 18.30 11.04
CA LEU A 878 31.56 18.26 10.55
C LEU A 878 32.06 19.69 10.37
N GLU A 879 33.24 19.98 10.89
CA GLU A 879 33.92 21.28 10.80
C GLU A 879 35.42 21.06 10.53
N ASP A 880 35.97 21.79 9.58
CA ASP A 880 37.40 21.78 9.30
C ASP A 880 38.13 23.04 9.83
N SER A 881 39.44 23.08 9.65
CA SER A 881 40.29 24.22 10.01
C SER A 881 39.90 25.52 9.30
N ASP A 882 39.22 25.43 8.15
CA ASP A 882 38.82 26.59 7.33
C ASP A 882 37.34 27.01 7.63
N MET A 883 36.79 26.52 8.73
CA MET A 883 35.41 26.81 9.20
C MET A 883 34.28 26.34 8.25
N ASN A 884 34.57 25.45 7.32
CA ASN A 884 33.51 24.82 6.51
C ASN A 884 32.67 23.85 7.36
N LYS A 885 31.33 23.96 7.30
CA LYS A 885 30.43 23.19 8.12
C LYS A 885 29.47 22.31 7.30
N TYR A 886 29.25 21.09 7.73
CA TYR A 886 28.27 20.16 7.17
C TYR A 886 27.52 19.45 8.32
N SER A 887 26.22 19.29 8.21
CA SER A 887 25.41 18.63 9.22
C SER A 887 24.47 17.59 8.60
N THR A 888 24.25 16.49 9.30
CA THR A 888 23.28 15.46 8.95
C THR A 888 22.65 14.88 10.21
N SER A 889 21.44 14.33 10.12
CA SER A 889 20.74 13.69 11.25
C SER A 889 20.32 12.26 10.89
N LYS A 890 20.29 11.37 11.90
CA LYS A 890 19.88 9.96 11.70
C LYS A 890 19.21 9.39 12.93
N ILE A 891 18.22 8.53 12.71
CA ILE A 891 17.54 7.76 13.77
C ILE A 891 18.40 6.56 14.14
N LEU A 892 18.65 6.37 15.46
CA LEU A 892 19.40 5.25 15.99
C LEU A 892 18.48 4.13 16.48
N LEU A 893 17.36 4.47 17.13
CA LEU A 893 16.45 3.51 17.75
C LEU A 893 15.01 4.04 17.69
N ASP A 894 14.08 3.23 17.18
CA ASP A 894 12.67 3.61 16.98
C ASP A 894 11.80 3.36 18.22
N ASP A 895 12.29 2.59 19.21
CA ASP A 895 11.55 2.32 20.45
C ASP A 895 12.55 2.02 21.57
N VAL A 896 12.77 2.99 22.45
CA VAL A 896 13.64 2.84 23.61
C VAL A 896 12.82 2.27 24.76
N PRO A 897 13.15 1.09 25.29
CA PRO A 897 12.45 0.54 26.45
C PRO A 897 12.61 1.46 27.66
N ALA A 898 11.51 2.04 28.14
CA ALA A 898 11.49 2.88 29.33
C ALA A 898 11.40 2.01 30.59
N GLU A 899 12.53 1.52 31.13
CA GLU A 899 12.57 0.86 32.44
C GLU A 899 12.90 1.85 33.55
N ARG A 900 12.29 1.61 34.76
CA ARG A 900 12.10 2.65 35.78
C ARG A 900 13.25 2.84 36.75
N ASP A 901 14.17 1.87 36.89
CA ASP A 901 15.01 1.83 38.08
C ASP A 901 16.54 1.91 37.89
N PHE A 902 17.05 1.81 36.65
CA PHE A 902 18.48 1.71 36.39
C PHE A 902 18.96 2.40 35.14
N ASP A 903 20.23 2.79 35.10
CA ASP A 903 20.89 3.29 33.89
C ASP A 903 21.07 2.14 32.87
N HIS A 904 20.90 2.45 31.59
CA HIS A 904 21.03 1.48 30.52
C HIS A 904 22.06 1.96 29.49
N ILE A 905 22.87 1.03 28.99
CA ILE A 905 23.77 1.26 27.88
C ILE A 905 23.13 0.78 26.59
N TYR A 906 23.10 1.68 25.64
CA TYR A 906 22.72 1.38 24.27
C TYR A 906 23.94 1.51 23.35
N MET A 907 24.23 0.46 22.55
CA MET A 907 25.27 0.48 21.52
C MET A 907 24.67 0.16 20.17
N SER A 908 25.07 0.88 19.15
CA SER A 908 24.66 0.66 17.78
C SER A 908 25.81 0.91 16.79
N PHE A 909 25.79 0.17 15.68
CA PHE A 909 26.62 0.52 14.54
C PHE A 909 26.01 1.70 13.77
N ASP A 910 26.85 2.71 13.49
CA ASP A 910 26.49 3.73 12.53
C ASP A 910 26.67 3.18 11.11
N ARG A 911 25.56 3.03 10.39
CA ARG A 911 25.48 2.42 9.05
C ARG A 911 25.93 3.32 7.92
N GLY A 912 26.85 4.17 8.16
CA GLY A 912 27.36 5.10 7.17
C GLY A 912 26.81 6.52 7.32
N GLY A 913 26.03 6.85 8.33
CA GLY A 913 25.57 8.23 8.56
C GLY A 913 26.75 9.18 8.72
N ILE A 914 27.71 8.84 9.58
CA ILE A 914 28.95 9.61 9.75
C ILE A 914 29.85 9.49 8.52
N ILE A 915 30.02 8.28 7.96
CA ILE A 915 30.83 8.07 6.76
C ILE A 915 30.23 8.76 5.53
N GLU A 916 28.90 8.72 5.35
CA GLU A 916 28.21 9.43 4.29
C GLU A 916 28.32 10.96 4.45
N ALA A 917 28.24 11.44 5.69
CA ALA A 917 28.50 12.84 6.00
C ALA A 917 29.92 13.27 5.60
N ILE A 918 30.93 12.48 5.96
CA ILE A 918 32.31 12.71 5.59
C ILE A 918 32.49 12.71 4.06
N LYS A 919 31.87 11.77 3.35
CA LYS A 919 31.90 11.71 1.89
C LYS A 919 31.20 12.89 1.23
N ALA A 920 30.01 13.24 1.71
CA ALA A 920 29.26 14.40 1.22
C ALA A 920 30.03 15.72 1.48
N TYR A 921 30.66 15.83 2.66
CA TYR A 921 31.54 16.93 2.99
C TYR A 921 32.69 17.04 2.00
N LYS A 922 33.41 15.93 1.71
CA LYS A 922 34.50 15.89 0.71
C LYS A 922 34.02 16.25 -0.69
N LEU A 923 32.84 15.79 -1.12
CA LEU A 923 32.26 16.15 -2.43
C LEU A 923 31.91 17.64 -2.53
N LYS A 924 31.48 18.24 -1.42
CA LYS A 924 31.06 19.65 -1.39
C LYS A 924 32.27 20.62 -1.33
N TYR A 925 33.29 20.26 -0.59
CA TYR A 925 34.41 21.17 -0.25
C TYR A 925 35.79 20.68 -0.75
N GLY A 926 35.93 19.40 -1.13
CA GLY A 926 37.23 18.77 -1.49
C GLY A 926 37.74 19.05 -2.90
N SER A 927 36.99 19.78 -3.76
CA SER A 927 37.39 19.98 -5.18
C SER A 927 38.27 21.21 -5.45
N GLN A 928 38.68 21.98 -4.44
CA GLN A 928 39.37 23.26 -4.65
C GLN A 928 40.81 23.33 -4.15
N SER A 929 41.40 22.30 -3.52
CA SER A 929 42.84 22.39 -3.18
C SER A 929 43.51 21.03 -3.06
N GLU A 930 44.67 20.87 -3.73
CA GLU A 930 45.63 19.74 -3.63
C GLU A 930 46.36 19.65 -2.26
N SER A 931 46.02 20.45 -1.28
CA SER A 931 46.67 20.52 0.02
C SER A 931 45.73 20.51 1.24
N TYR A 932 44.77 19.60 1.27
CA TYR A 932 44.00 19.39 2.49
C TYR A 932 44.81 18.55 3.49
N LYS A 933 45.53 19.19 4.43
CA LYS A 933 46.30 18.56 5.53
C LYS A 933 45.73 18.85 6.92
N GLY A 934 44.46 19.13 7.06
CA GLY A 934 43.84 19.45 8.35
C GLY A 934 43.05 18.28 8.98
N ASN A 935 42.98 18.22 10.32
CA ASN A 935 42.14 17.32 11.05
C ASN A 935 40.67 17.71 10.85
N LEU A 936 39.78 16.71 10.71
CA LEU A 936 38.34 16.93 10.63
C LEU A 936 37.72 16.80 12.02
N LYS A 937 37.13 17.86 12.51
CA LYS A 937 36.43 17.90 13.77
C LYS A 937 35.01 17.37 13.57
N VAL A 938 34.64 16.34 14.31
CA VAL A 938 33.35 15.68 14.28
C VAL A 938 32.65 15.91 15.61
N THR A 939 31.46 16.50 15.58
CA THR A 939 30.60 16.65 16.75
C THR A 939 29.34 15.81 16.52
N ILE A 940 28.99 14.96 17.48
CA ILE A 940 27.77 14.14 17.46
C ILE A 940 26.92 14.52 18.65
N GLU A 941 25.70 14.93 18.40
CA GLU A 941 24.70 15.30 19.42
C GLU A 941 23.58 14.26 19.40
N PHE A 942 23.28 13.67 20.56
CA PHE A 942 22.22 12.69 20.72
C PHE A 942 21.00 13.36 21.37
N TYR A 943 19.80 13.01 20.93
CA TYR A 943 18.56 13.54 21.49
C TYR A 943 17.40 12.55 21.37
N PHE A 944 16.40 12.72 22.23
CA PHE A 944 15.18 11.92 22.18
C PHE A 944 14.06 12.68 21.49
N TYR A 945 13.29 11.92 20.69
CA TYR A 945 12.09 12.41 20.01
C TYR A 945 10.89 11.53 20.40
N CYS A 946 9.74 12.15 20.70
CA CYS A 946 8.50 11.43 20.96
C CYS A 946 7.51 11.64 19.80
N CYS A 947 6.97 10.57 19.24
CA CYS A 947 6.09 10.62 18.07
C CYS A 947 4.75 11.31 18.30
N THR A 948 4.31 11.51 19.56
CA THR A 948 2.97 12.00 19.89
C THR A 948 2.90 13.45 20.32
N PHE A 949 4.03 14.07 20.68
CA PHE A 949 4.10 15.49 21.05
C PHE A 949 5.40 16.09 20.55
N GLN A 950 5.31 17.26 19.89
CA GLN A 950 6.47 18.12 19.65
C GLN A 950 6.96 18.65 21.00
N TRP A 951 7.84 17.92 21.65
CA TRP A 951 8.55 18.42 22.80
C TRP A 951 9.84 19.08 22.30
N SER A 952 9.94 20.37 22.55
CA SER A 952 11.15 21.14 22.33
C SER A 952 12.29 20.63 23.22
N GLN A 953 13.44 20.46 22.64
CA GLN A 953 14.85 20.52 23.11
C GLN A 953 15.25 20.15 24.56
N ASP A 954 14.37 19.87 25.53
CA ASP A 954 14.70 19.85 26.96
C ASP A 954 14.89 18.45 27.59
N HIS A 955 15.11 17.39 26.80
CA HIS A 955 15.30 16.04 27.36
C HIS A 955 16.74 15.50 27.27
N ASP A 956 17.74 16.36 27.03
CA ASP A 956 19.16 16.01 27.01
C ASP A 956 19.64 15.44 28.36
N TRP A 957 18.92 15.70 29.45
CA TRP A 957 19.21 15.17 30.80
C TRP A 957 19.03 13.63 30.93
N LEU A 958 18.34 12.99 30.00
CA LEU A 958 18.21 11.53 29.94
C LEU A 958 19.48 10.84 29.46
N ILE A 959 20.41 11.54 28.81
CA ILE A 959 21.67 11.01 28.35
C ILE A 959 22.77 11.42 29.30
N ARG A 960 23.26 10.47 30.08
CA ARG A 960 24.34 10.72 31.06
C ARG A 960 25.71 10.79 30.44
N GLU A 961 26.00 9.86 29.58
CA GLU A 961 27.30 9.73 28.92
C GLU A 961 27.10 9.24 27.48
N CYS A 962 27.99 9.63 26.59
CA CYS A 962 28.05 9.09 25.25
C CYS A 962 29.49 8.80 24.81
N ALA A 963 29.64 7.86 23.87
CA ALA A 963 30.96 7.46 23.36
C ALA A 963 30.91 7.03 21.90
N VAL A 964 32.07 7.14 21.26
CA VAL A 964 32.26 6.74 19.87
C VAL A 964 33.53 5.91 19.73
N TYR A 965 33.43 4.84 18.94
CA TYR A 965 34.56 4.01 18.59
C TYR A 965 34.66 3.85 17.06
N PRO A 966 35.71 4.37 16.43
CA PRO A 966 35.94 4.21 15.00
C PRO A 966 36.45 2.79 14.71
N LEU A 967 35.87 2.11 13.73
CA LEU A 967 36.31 0.82 13.23
C LEU A 967 37.19 1.01 12.01
N VAL A 968 38.44 0.57 12.15
CA VAL A 968 39.47 0.66 11.08
C VAL A 968 39.62 -0.71 10.41
N ALA A 969 39.61 -0.75 9.08
CA ALA A 969 39.83 -1.99 8.35
C ALA A 969 41.30 -2.43 8.45
N PRO A 970 41.57 -3.75 8.64
CA PRO A 970 42.98 -4.24 8.66
C PRO A 970 43.68 -4.00 7.33
N ASP A 971 44.95 -3.53 7.36
CA ASP A 971 45.76 -3.16 6.19
C ASP A 971 45.84 -4.20 5.07
N SER A 972 45.78 -5.51 5.41
CA SER A 972 45.82 -6.60 4.44
C SER A 972 44.56 -6.69 3.56
N GLN A 973 43.45 -6.09 3.98
CA GLN A 973 42.16 -6.09 3.24
C GLN A 973 41.94 -4.81 2.47
N LEU A 974 42.52 -3.69 2.89
CA LEU A 974 42.50 -2.44 2.13
C LEU A 974 43.22 -2.61 0.78
N LYS A 975 44.39 -3.26 0.77
CA LYS A 975 45.14 -3.57 -0.46
C LYS A 975 44.35 -4.44 -1.44
N GLN A 976 43.52 -5.37 -0.96
CA GLN A 976 42.63 -6.18 -1.82
C GLN A 976 41.43 -5.41 -2.39
N VAL A 977 40.92 -4.43 -1.65
CA VAL A 977 39.82 -3.57 -2.10
C VAL A 977 40.30 -2.51 -3.09
N GLU A 978 41.48 -1.94 -2.87
CA GLU A 978 42.15 -1.03 -3.82
C GLU A 978 42.51 -1.74 -5.12
N LEU A 979 43.12 -2.94 -5.07
CA LEU A 979 43.42 -3.75 -6.27
C LEU A 979 42.13 -4.12 -7.06
N LYS A 980 40.98 -4.37 -6.38
CA LYS A 980 39.72 -4.63 -7.06
C LYS A 980 39.02 -3.38 -7.59
N LEU A 981 39.26 -2.22 -6.99
CA LEU A 981 38.79 -0.93 -7.52
C LEU A 981 39.59 -0.49 -8.74
N GLU A 982 40.91 -0.69 -8.73
CA GLU A 982 41.78 -0.44 -9.90
C GLU A 982 41.47 -1.40 -11.06
N LEU A 983 41.26 -2.70 -10.79
CA LEU A 983 40.82 -3.68 -11.79
C LEU A 983 39.39 -3.46 -12.30
N GLY A 984 38.54 -2.79 -11.53
CA GLY A 984 37.19 -2.40 -11.93
C GLY A 984 37.11 -1.15 -12.81
N MET A 985 38.14 -0.29 -12.78
CA MET A 985 38.25 0.91 -13.64
C MET A 985 38.87 0.63 -15.00
N GLU A 986 39.68 -0.40 -15.15
CA GLU A 986 40.28 -0.77 -16.43
C GLU A 986 39.34 -1.50 -17.40
N ASN A 987 38.18 -1.96 -16.94
CA ASN A 987 37.21 -2.70 -17.77
C ASN A 987 36.07 -1.84 -18.39
N LYS A 988 36.31 -0.53 -18.57
CA LYS A 988 35.43 0.34 -19.37
C LYS A 988 36.13 0.90 -20.58
N ARG A 989 36.49 0.06 -21.53
CA ARG A 989 36.69 0.43 -22.94
C ARG A 989 35.89 -0.47 -23.87
N PRO A 990 35.36 0.06 -24.98
CA PRO A 990 34.30 -0.55 -25.76
C PRO A 990 34.80 -1.71 -26.62
N ARG A 991 33.97 -2.73 -26.75
CA ARG A 991 34.18 -3.83 -27.71
C ARG A 991 33.99 -3.31 -29.13
N GLY A 992 35.07 -3.40 -29.89
CA GLY A 992 35.05 -3.36 -31.35
C GLY A 992 35.82 -4.52 -31.92
N ILE A 993 35.11 -5.32 -32.73
CA ILE A 993 35.51 -6.05 -33.95
C ILE A 993 36.52 -7.20 -33.85
N LEU A 994 35.95 -8.38 -34.16
CA LEU A 994 36.35 -9.49 -34.99
C LEU A 994 37.85 -9.59 -35.38
N GLU A 995 38.39 -10.80 -35.19
CA GLU A 995 38.92 -11.57 -36.31
C GLU A 995 39.09 -13.06 -35.95
N MET A 996 38.69 -13.90 -36.87
CA MET A 996 38.96 -15.34 -36.91
C MET A 996 40.42 -15.60 -37.24
N GLU A 997 41.00 -16.62 -36.63
CA GLU A 997 41.94 -17.48 -37.36
C GLU A 997 42.04 -18.87 -36.75
N HIS A 998 42.14 -19.82 -37.68
CA HIS A 998 42.24 -21.28 -37.55
C HIS A 998 43.56 -21.71 -36.89
N THR A 999 43.56 -22.84 -36.19
CA THR A 999 44.29 -24.07 -36.60
C THR A 999 44.12 -25.16 -35.55
N GLU A 1000 43.59 -26.26 -35.99
CA GLU A 1000 44.11 -27.65 -36.05
C GLU A 1000 44.78 -28.28 -34.81
N GLY A 1001 44.20 -29.41 -34.39
CA GLY A 1001 45.03 -30.60 -34.23
C GLY A 1001 44.82 -31.41 -32.97
N GLY A 1002 44.18 -32.57 -33.11
CA GLY A 1002 44.70 -33.77 -32.47
C GLY A 1002 43.83 -34.51 -31.46
N VAL A 1003 42.97 -35.39 -31.95
CA VAL A 1003 42.95 -36.85 -31.79
C VAL A 1003 42.96 -37.47 -30.37
N GLY A 1004 41.96 -38.27 -30.09
CA GLY A 1004 42.04 -39.39 -29.15
C GLY A 1004 40.73 -39.72 -28.41
N VAL A 1005 39.83 -40.42 -29.04
CA VAL A 1005 39.38 -41.85 -28.96
C VAL A 1005 38.92 -42.32 -27.57
N GLY A 1006 37.68 -42.78 -27.53
CA GLY A 1006 37.26 -43.88 -26.68
C GLY A 1006 35.85 -43.69 -26.07
N SER A 1007 34.80 -44.04 -26.78
CA SER A 1007 33.87 -45.18 -26.67
C SER A 1007 33.11 -45.21 -25.34
N SER A 1008 31.87 -45.35 -25.28
CA SER A 1008 30.76 -46.10 -25.82
C SER A 1008 29.59 -46.02 -24.86
N SER A 1009 28.44 -45.85 -25.43
CA SER A 1009 27.17 -46.58 -25.22
C SER A 1009 26.44 -46.30 -23.91
N ASP A 1010 25.16 -46.15 -23.82
CA ASP A 1010 24.03 -46.53 -24.64
C ASP A 1010 22.75 -45.85 -24.12
N ARG A 1011 21.88 -45.45 -25.10
CA ARG A 1011 20.45 -45.46 -25.12
C ARG A 1011 19.62 -44.64 -24.11
N GLY A 1012 18.90 -43.74 -24.68
CA GLY A 1012 17.69 -43.04 -24.36
C GLY A 1012 16.44 -43.91 -24.08
N PRO A 1013 15.20 -43.42 -24.18
CA PRO A 1013 14.70 -42.15 -24.65
C PRO A 1013 13.68 -41.45 -23.68
N LEU A 1014 13.30 -40.27 -24.04
CA LEU A 1014 12.17 -39.45 -23.57
C LEU A 1014 10.80 -40.17 -23.68
N PRO A 1015 9.80 -39.72 -22.87
CA PRO A 1015 8.69 -39.03 -23.53
C PRO A 1015 8.22 -37.77 -22.80
N SER A 1016 8.06 -36.72 -23.54
CA SER A 1016 6.89 -35.97 -23.97
C SER A 1016 5.84 -35.57 -22.90
N THR A 1017 5.77 -34.27 -22.73
CA THR A 1017 4.61 -33.38 -22.69
C THR A 1017 3.29 -33.83 -22.03
N LYS A 1018 2.78 -33.01 -21.09
CA LYS A 1018 1.48 -32.32 -21.23
C LYS A 1018 1.19 -31.48 -19.99
N LYS A 1019 0.91 -30.21 -20.28
CA LYS A 1019 -0.11 -29.30 -19.74
C LYS A 1019 -0.66 -29.58 -18.34
N PHE A 1020 -0.54 -28.60 -17.45
CA PHE A 1020 -1.74 -28.07 -16.78
C PHE A 1020 -1.56 -26.56 -16.56
N LYS A 1021 -2.45 -25.84 -17.18
CA LYS A 1021 -2.87 -24.49 -16.93
C LYS A 1021 -3.91 -24.53 -15.83
N GLU A 1022 -3.98 -23.43 -15.13
CA GLU A 1022 -5.16 -22.87 -14.45
C GLU A 1022 -5.28 -23.08 -12.95
N LEU A 1023 -5.55 -21.92 -12.39
CA LEU A 1023 -6.22 -21.54 -11.16
C LEU A 1023 -5.27 -21.31 -9.97
N CYS A 1024 -5.02 -20.13 -9.52
CA CYS A 1024 -5.86 -18.98 -9.18
C CYS A 1024 -5.11 -17.67 -9.42
#